data_d8ac104a32a64c66e4d4e48dd7766a90
#
_entry.id   d8ac104a32a64c66e4d4e48dd7766a90
#
_cell.length_a   1.000
_cell.length_b   1.000
_cell.length_c   1.000
_cell.angle_alpha   90.00
_cell.angle_beta   90.00
_cell.angle_gamma   90.00
#
_symmetry.space_group_name_H-M   'P 1'
#
loop_
_entity.id
_entity.type
_entity.pdbx_description
1 polymer ?
#
loop_
_entity_poly.entity_id
_entity_poly.type
_entity_poly.pdbx_seq_one_letter_code
_entity_poly.pdbx_strand_id
1 'polypeptide(L)'
;QQALERLAWEGAATRYPNGPPEKVRAQIAHELALIGELNYAPYFLTVWDIVRYARSEGILCQGRGSAANSAVCYVLGITAVDPERMDLLFERFVSPERNEPPDIDVDFEHERREEVIQYLYKKYGRHRAGLAATVISYRSKSAIRDVGKAFGLSQDMVSLLSANLTGWVKESLSASALGALGLDATDPRLRAALACARVLRGFPRHLSQHVGGFVITQRPLEDLIPIGNAAMPDRTFVEWDKDDLDALRILKIDVLALGMLTCIAKAFALLKRHYGRTLEIASVPLDDPAVYEMLQQGDSLGVFQVESRAQMSMLPRLKPKTFFDLVIEVAIVRPGPIQGDMVHPYLRRRDGIEPVEFPTKELEEVLRPTLGVPLFQEQAMKIAIVAAGFTPSEADRLRRAMATFRRLGTIHAFEEKFVSGMVARGYERAFAERCFHQIEGFGDYGFPMSHAASFALLVYVSAWLKHHYPEVFCAAILNAQPMGFYAPAQLVRDAQNHGVKVRAPDVNASHWDHTLEKAEGGRCALRLGFRQIKGFREEDAAALVAARGAGYDGVRHLAAAAALSSEALTLLADADAFRALGLDRRQALWAVKGLDGGAQSARTPTPELPLFRFADPERLRPEEEVALPAMRLGEHIVCDYATLRLSLKAHPLSLLRGLLAARRVVPHGELGRVADGAQVRVAGLALVRQRPGTAHGVTFATLEDETGIANVIVWADVFEHFRRPFLASRLMLV
;
A
#
# COMPACT_ATOMS: atom_id res chain seq x y z
N GLN A 1 -33.99 14.40 -5.37
CA GLN A 1 -33.21 15.51 -5.90
C GLN A 1 -33.14 16.66 -4.87
N GLN A 2 -34.22 17.22 -4.39
CA GLN A 2 -34.26 18.35 -3.43
C GLN A 2 -33.41 18.12 -2.17
N ALA A 3 -33.41 16.89 -1.63
CA ALA A 3 -32.59 16.55 -0.47
C ALA A 3 -31.09 16.61 -0.82
N LEU A 4 -30.69 16.16 -2.00
CA LEU A 4 -29.31 16.22 -2.48
C LEU A 4 -28.85 17.67 -2.67
N GLU A 5 -29.68 18.49 -3.30
CA GLU A 5 -29.40 19.92 -3.51
C GLU A 5 -29.18 20.66 -2.19
N ARG A 6 -30.08 20.47 -1.22
CA ARG A 6 -29.96 21.06 0.11
C ARG A 6 -28.63 20.65 0.76
N LEU A 7 -28.33 19.35 0.81
CA LEU A 7 -27.11 18.83 1.44
C LEU A 7 -25.84 19.32 0.71
N ALA A 8 -25.87 19.44 -0.62
CA ALA A 8 -24.75 19.95 -1.39
C ALA A 8 -24.45 21.42 -1.06
N TRP A 9 -25.48 22.27 -0.96
CA TRP A 9 -25.28 23.67 -0.60
C TRP A 9 -24.93 23.88 0.87
N GLU A 10 -25.48 23.10 1.80
CA GLU A 10 -25.06 23.07 3.20
C GLU A 10 -23.58 22.67 3.33
N GLY A 11 -23.16 21.64 2.57
CA GLY A 11 -21.77 21.21 2.50
C GLY A 11 -20.84 22.24 1.86
N ALA A 12 -21.32 22.95 0.82
CA ALA A 12 -20.57 24.05 0.19
C ALA A 12 -20.30 25.19 1.18
N ALA A 13 -21.29 25.58 1.99
CA ALA A 13 -21.13 26.59 3.04
C ALA A 13 -20.10 26.12 4.11
N THR A 14 -20.05 24.85 4.40
CA THR A 14 -19.07 24.27 5.36
C THR A 14 -17.65 24.26 4.79
N ARG A 15 -17.49 23.86 3.51
CA ARG A 15 -16.18 23.79 2.84
C ARG A 15 -15.60 25.16 2.49
N TYR A 16 -16.46 26.11 2.18
CA TYR A 16 -16.13 27.48 1.78
C TYR A 16 -16.82 28.49 2.71
N PRO A 17 -16.28 28.73 3.91
CA PRO A 17 -16.92 29.66 4.89
C PRO A 17 -17.16 31.08 4.36
N ASN A 18 -16.33 31.50 3.39
CA ASN A 18 -16.47 32.81 2.72
C ASN A 18 -17.31 32.74 1.43
N GLY A 19 -18.03 31.64 1.20
CA GLY A 19 -18.75 31.32 -0.03
C GLY A 19 -17.90 30.60 -1.07
N PRO A 20 -18.47 29.64 -1.84
CA PRO A 20 -17.76 28.96 -2.90
C PRO A 20 -17.36 29.91 -4.02
N PRO A 21 -16.17 29.81 -4.62
CA PRO A 21 -15.77 30.54 -5.81
C PRO A 21 -16.79 30.36 -6.95
N GLU A 22 -16.93 31.38 -7.81
CA GLU A 22 -17.93 31.34 -8.88
C GLU A 22 -17.81 30.14 -9.79
N LYS A 23 -16.56 29.73 -10.12
CA LYS A 23 -16.28 28.48 -10.89
C LYS A 23 -16.87 27.25 -10.20
N VAL A 24 -16.64 27.09 -8.88
CA VAL A 24 -17.14 25.96 -8.11
C VAL A 24 -18.64 25.98 -7.96
N ARG A 25 -19.22 27.19 -7.77
CA ARG A 25 -20.67 27.38 -7.70
C ARG A 25 -21.37 26.96 -8.98
N ALA A 26 -20.85 27.41 -10.13
CA ALA A 26 -21.37 27.05 -11.45
C ALA A 26 -21.25 25.54 -11.69
N GLN A 27 -20.13 24.92 -11.28
CA GLN A 27 -19.92 23.49 -11.40
C GLN A 27 -20.90 22.69 -10.54
N ILE A 28 -21.11 23.04 -9.27
CA ILE A 28 -22.10 22.40 -8.40
C ILE A 28 -23.51 22.47 -9.01
N ALA A 29 -23.91 23.63 -9.52
CA ALA A 29 -25.23 23.81 -10.15
C ALA A 29 -25.37 22.92 -11.40
N HIS A 30 -24.36 22.89 -12.25
CA HIS A 30 -24.34 22.05 -13.46
C HIS A 30 -24.42 20.55 -13.10
N GLU A 31 -23.61 20.10 -12.15
CA GLU A 31 -23.61 18.71 -11.70
C GLU A 31 -24.95 18.29 -11.10
N LEU A 32 -25.55 19.12 -10.24
CA LEU A 32 -26.85 18.85 -9.64
C LEU A 32 -27.97 18.75 -10.68
N ALA A 33 -27.95 19.62 -11.72
CA ALA A 33 -28.90 19.55 -12.82
C ALA A 33 -28.78 18.23 -13.57
N LEU A 34 -27.56 17.81 -13.92
CA LEU A 34 -27.31 16.57 -14.65
C LEU A 34 -27.64 15.32 -13.82
N ILE A 35 -27.30 15.33 -12.51
CA ILE A 35 -27.68 14.25 -11.59
C ILE A 35 -29.21 14.12 -11.49
N GLY A 36 -29.92 15.24 -11.50
CA GLY A 36 -31.38 15.28 -11.48
C GLY A 36 -31.99 14.73 -12.75
N GLU A 37 -31.50 15.15 -13.93
CA GLU A 37 -31.93 14.67 -15.24
C GLU A 37 -31.80 13.14 -15.38
N LEU A 38 -30.67 12.61 -14.90
CA LEU A 38 -30.36 11.17 -14.95
C LEU A 38 -30.95 10.37 -13.78
N ASN A 39 -31.64 11.01 -12.85
CA ASN A 39 -32.25 10.40 -11.66
C ASN A 39 -31.24 9.62 -10.76
N TYR A 40 -30.01 10.10 -10.64
CA TYR A 40 -28.96 9.48 -9.81
C TYR A 40 -28.89 10.02 -8.37
N ALA A 41 -29.74 10.98 -7.99
CA ALA A 41 -29.77 11.53 -6.64
C ALA A 41 -29.87 10.48 -5.52
N PRO A 42 -30.68 9.41 -5.63
CA PRO A 42 -30.74 8.36 -4.61
C PRO A 42 -29.38 7.64 -4.42
N TYR A 43 -28.62 7.46 -5.50
CA TYR A 43 -27.30 6.83 -5.43
C TYR A 43 -26.29 7.71 -4.68
N PHE A 44 -26.20 8.99 -5.04
CA PHE A 44 -25.35 9.94 -4.32
C PHE A 44 -25.71 10.04 -2.83
N LEU A 45 -26.99 10.06 -2.51
CA LEU A 45 -27.47 10.07 -1.12
C LEU A 45 -27.12 8.77 -0.35
N THR A 46 -27.12 7.63 -1.04
CA THR A 46 -26.72 6.36 -0.42
C THR A 46 -25.24 6.39 -0.06
N VAL A 47 -24.37 6.84 -1.00
CA VAL A 47 -22.93 6.95 -0.73
C VAL A 47 -22.64 7.99 0.35
N TRP A 48 -23.32 9.16 0.28
CA TRP A 48 -23.22 10.18 1.32
C TRP A 48 -23.57 9.64 2.70
N ASP A 49 -24.63 8.86 2.82
CA ASP A 49 -25.06 8.29 4.10
C ASP A 49 -24.02 7.31 4.67
N ILE A 50 -23.39 6.49 3.80
CA ILE A 50 -22.32 5.59 4.22
C ILE A 50 -21.12 6.38 4.74
N VAL A 51 -20.71 7.42 4.02
CA VAL A 51 -19.60 8.30 4.42
C VAL A 51 -19.94 9.06 5.70
N ARG A 52 -21.17 9.57 5.82
CA ARG A 52 -21.67 10.24 7.04
C ARG A 52 -21.61 9.32 8.25
N TYR A 53 -22.07 8.05 8.11
CA TYR A 53 -21.97 7.05 9.17
C TYR A 53 -20.51 6.81 9.57
N ALA A 54 -19.64 6.54 8.62
CA ALA A 54 -18.22 6.31 8.90
C ALA A 54 -17.59 7.47 9.69
N ARG A 55 -17.88 8.71 9.30
CA ARG A 55 -17.39 9.91 10.00
C ARG A 55 -17.97 10.09 11.38
N SER A 56 -19.28 9.79 11.57
CA SER A 56 -19.89 9.86 12.91
C SER A 56 -19.29 8.88 13.90
N GLU A 57 -18.80 7.72 13.40
CA GLU A 57 -18.04 6.74 14.17
C GLU A 57 -16.53 7.05 14.26
N GLY A 58 -16.07 8.17 13.65
CA GLY A 58 -14.67 8.54 13.61
C GLY A 58 -13.83 7.62 12.71
N ILE A 59 -14.44 6.96 11.72
CA ILE A 59 -13.74 6.14 10.72
C ILE A 59 -13.27 7.03 9.57
N LEU A 60 -11.98 7.05 9.33
CA LEU A 60 -11.41 7.82 8.24
C LEU A 60 -11.77 7.19 6.90
N CYS A 61 -12.29 7.99 5.97
CA CYS A 61 -12.67 7.53 4.64
C CYS A 61 -12.38 8.57 3.57
N GLN A 62 -12.18 8.12 2.33
CA GLN A 62 -11.82 8.96 1.20
C GLN A 62 -12.41 8.39 -0.09
N GLY A 63 -13.24 9.17 -0.78
CA GLY A 63 -13.67 8.86 -2.14
C GLY A 63 -12.52 9.01 -3.13
N ARG A 64 -12.39 8.06 -4.05
CA ARG A 64 -11.33 8.02 -5.04
C ARG A 64 -11.84 7.85 -6.47
N GLY A 65 -10.90 7.83 -7.41
CA GLY A 65 -11.24 7.57 -8.82
C GLY A 65 -12.12 8.66 -9.40
N SER A 66 -13.17 8.25 -10.08
CA SER A 66 -14.08 9.16 -10.79
C SER A 66 -14.83 10.12 -9.87
N ALA A 67 -15.09 9.75 -8.62
CA ALA A 67 -15.75 10.63 -7.63
C ALA A 67 -14.99 11.94 -7.39
N ALA A 68 -13.66 11.94 -7.55
CA ALA A 68 -12.86 13.14 -7.41
C ALA A 68 -13.08 14.18 -8.53
N ASN A 69 -13.74 13.82 -9.64
CA ASN A 69 -14.13 14.77 -10.67
C ASN A 69 -15.37 15.60 -10.30
N SER A 70 -16.03 15.32 -9.18
CA SER A 70 -17.31 15.90 -8.81
C SER A 70 -17.17 16.91 -7.68
N ALA A 71 -17.59 18.16 -7.93
CA ALA A 71 -17.74 19.18 -6.90
C ALA A 71 -18.85 18.81 -5.91
N VAL A 72 -19.92 18.16 -6.36
CA VAL A 72 -20.97 17.63 -5.48
C VAL A 72 -20.40 16.58 -4.52
N CYS A 73 -19.57 15.64 -4.98
CA CYS A 73 -18.89 14.69 -4.10
C CYS A 73 -17.95 15.38 -3.08
N TYR A 74 -17.30 16.45 -3.47
CA TYR A 74 -16.43 17.23 -2.57
C TYR A 74 -17.22 17.92 -1.47
N VAL A 75 -18.27 18.64 -1.82
CA VAL A 75 -19.09 19.37 -0.83
C VAL A 75 -19.91 18.44 0.06
N LEU A 76 -20.31 17.26 -0.44
CA LEU A 76 -20.92 16.20 0.37
C LEU A 76 -19.91 15.49 1.29
N GLY A 77 -18.62 15.82 1.15
CA GLY A 77 -17.55 15.21 1.92
C GLY A 77 -17.20 13.78 1.50
N ILE A 78 -17.66 13.31 0.36
CA ILE A 78 -17.31 11.99 -0.17
C ILE A 78 -15.81 11.96 -0.57
N THR A 79 -15.33 13.03 -1.23
CA THR A 79 -13.90 13.20 -1.55
C THR A 79 -13.31 14.43 -0.86
N ALA A 80 -11.99 14.46 -0.67
CA ALA A 80 -11.25 15.61 -0.17
C ALA A 80 -10.45 16.35 -1.25
N VAL A 81 -10.56 15.95 -2.52
CA VAL A 81 -9.92 16.65 -3.65
C VAL A 81 -10.71 17.92 -3.99
N ASP A 82 -10.06 19.05 -3.78
CA ASP A 82 -10.70 20.36 -3.97
C ASP A 82 -10.81 20.70 -5.47
N PRO A 83 -12.04 20.91 -6.00
CA PRO A 83 -12.27 21.28 -7.40
C PRO A 83 -11.74 22.67 -7.79
N GLU A 84 -11.49 23.56 -6.82
CA GLU A 84 -10.85 24.85 -7.08
C GLU A 84 -9.38 24.65 -7.51
N ARG A 85 -8.67 23.69 -6.90
CA ARG A 85 -7.26 23.43 -7.16
C ARG A 85 -7.01 22.54 -8.37
N MET A 86 -8.03 21.84 -8.85
CA MET A 86 -7.92 20.86 -9.92
C MET A 86 -8.97 21.10 -11.00
N ASP A 87 -8.53 21.24 -12.24
CA ASP A 87 -9.42 21.38 -13.40
C ASP A 87 -9.86 19.99 -13.91
N LEU A 88 -10.78 19.37 -13.17
CA LEU A 88 -11.28 18.04 -13.42
C LEU A 88 -12.52 18.08 -14.34
N LEU A 89 -12.71 17.04 -15.15
CA LEU A 89 -13.79 16.94 -16.14
C LEU A 89 -14.93 16.06 -15.57
N PHE A 90 -16.09 16.70 -15.24
CA PHE A 90 -17.23 15.99 -14.65
C PHE A 90 -17.87 14.98 -15.62
N GLU A 91 -17.89 15.27 -16.92
CA GLU A 91 -18.44 14.37 -17.96
C GLU A 91 -17.72 13.03 -18.04
N ARG A 92 -16.50 12.94 -17.52
CA ARG A 92 -15.82 11.65 -17.32
C ARG A 92 -16.49 10.80 -16.24
N PHE A 93 -17.11 11.42 -15.25
CA PHE A 93 -17.78 10.76 -14.13
C PHE A 93 -19.24 10.44 -14.45
N VAL A 94 -19.99 11.41 -14.93
CA VAL A 94 -21.40 11.29 -15.32
C VAL A 94 -21.63 11.92 -16.68
N SER A 95 -22.30 11.20 -17.60
CA SER A 95 -22.66 11.72 -18.92
C SER A 95 -24.02 11.14 -19.35
N PRO A 96 -24.91 11.94 -19.99
CA PRO A 96 -26.25 11.52 -20.38
C PRO A 96 -26.25 10.29 -21.29
N GLU A 97 -25.28 10.21 -22.20
CA GLU A 97 -25.20 9.13 -23.20
C GLU A 97 -24.60 7.85 -22.65
N ARG A 98 -24.01 7.89 -21.45
CA ARG A 98 -23.39 6.72 -20.84
C ARG A 98 -24.43 5.70 -20.43
N ASN A 99 -25.63 6.14 -20.05
CA ASN A 99 -26.76 5.32 -19.58
C ASN A 99 -26.33 4.24 -18.56
N GLU A 100 -25.22 4.49 -17.87
CA GLU A 100 -24.62 3.70 -16.79
C GLU A 100 -24.50 4.60 -15.56
N PRO A 101 -24.78 4.09 -14.37
CA PRO A 101 -24.59 4.85 -13.15
C PRO A 101 -23.11 5.21 -12.93
N PRO A 102 -22.82 6.30 -12.22
CA PRO A 102 -21.47 6.62 -11.82
C PRO A 102 -20.92 5.55 -10.85
N ASP A 103 -19.63 5.26 -10.92
CA ASP A 103 -18.93 4.37 -10.00
C ASP A 103 -18.23 5.21 -8.94
N ILE A 104 -18.75 5.20 -7.71
CA ILE A 104 -18.19 5.92 -6.57
C ILE A 104 -17.49 4.92 -5.67
N ASP A 105 -16.16 4.87 -5.79
CA ASP A 105 -15.31 4.09 -4.91
C ASP A 105 -15.01 4.88 -3.63
N VAL A 106 -15.18 4.26 -2.46
CA VAL A 106 -14.79 4.85 -1.18
C VAL A 106 -13.84 3.91 -0.45
N ASP A 107 -12.65 4.42 -0.15
CA ASP A 107 -11.68 3.76 0.70
C ASP A 107 -11.96 4.10 2.17
N PHE A 108 -11.92 3.09 3.04
CA PHE A 108 -12.07 3.19 4.49
C PHE A 108 -10.82 2.68 5.19
N GLU A 109 -10.66 3.04 6.43
CA GLU A 109 -9.66 2.41 7.30
C GLU A 109 -9.76 0.89 7.23
N HIS A 110 -8.64 0.22 6.97
CA HIS A 110 -8.63 -1.24 6.80
C HIS A 110 -9.18 -1.98 8.02
N GLU A 111 -8.80 -1.57 9.22
CA GLU A 111 -9.19 -2.25 10.47
C GLU A 111 -10.68 -2.06 10.81
N ARG A 112 -11.27 -0.93 10.40
CA ARG A 112 -12.65 -0.55 10.78
C ARG A 112 -13.66 -0.66 9.63
N ARG A 113 -13.24 -1.08 8.45
CA ARG A 113 -14.14 -1.26 7.30
C ARG A 113 -15.29 -2.20 7.57
N GLU A 114 -15.08 -3.25 8.41
CA GLU A 114 -16.14 -4.19 8.76
C GLU A 114 -17.31 -3.52 9.45
N GLU A 115 -17.07 -2.52 10.28
CA GLU A 115 -18.13 -1.74 10.94
C GLU A 115 -19.05 -1.07 9.91
N VAL A 116 -18.48 -0.55 8.81
CA VAL A 116 -19.23 0.04 7.70
C VAL A 116 -20.05 -1.01 6.95
N ILE A 117 -19.48 -2.19 6.70
CA ILE A 117 -20.20 -3.31 6.07
C ILE A 117 -21.37 -3.75 6.94
N GLN A 118 -21.18 -3.89 8.24
CA GLN A 118 -22.26 -4.28 9.16
C GLN A 118 -23.32 -3.19 9.29
N TYR A 119 -22.96 -1.90 9.19
CA TYR A 119 -23.93 -0.82 9.08
C TYR A 119 -24.87 -0.99 7.88
N LEU A 120 -24.31 -1.36 6.71
CA LEU A 120 -25.11 -1.61 5.50
C LEU A 120 -26.11 -2.75 5.72
N TYR A 121 -25.68 -3.87 6.29
CA TYR A 121 -26.58 -4.98 6.61
C TYR A 121 -27.64 -4.61 7.64
N LYS A 122 -27.27 -3.83 8.65
CA LYS A 122 -28.24 -3.34 9.65
C LYS A 122 -29.30 -2.42 9.04
N LYS A 123 -28.89 -1.57 8.08
CA LYS A 123 -29.76 -0.58 7.45
C LYS A 123 -30.67 -1.18 6.38
N TYR A 124 -30.11 -1.97 5.47
CA TYR A 124 -30.81 -2.48 4.29
C TYR A 124 -31.34 -3.92 4.46
N GLY A 125 -30.82 -4.66 5.42
CA GLY A 125 -31.11 -6.08 5.63
C GLY A 125 -30.33 -7.00 4.69
N ARG A 126 -30.08 -8.22 5.16
CA ARG A 126 -29.34 -9.24 4.38
C ARG A 126 -30.09 -9.74 3.13
N HIS A 127 -31.38 -9.50 3.06
CA HIS A 127 -32.24 -9.83 1.94
C HIS A 127 -32.16 -8.81 0.78
N ARG A 128 -31.58 -7.62 1.00
CA ARG A 128 -31.43 -6.56 0.00
C ARG A 128 -30.01 -6.11 -0.22
N ALA A 129 -29.06 -6.63 0.56
CA ALA A 129 -27.67 -6.24 0.52
C ALA A 129 -26.76 -7.48 0.51
N GLY A 130 -25.74 -7.49 -0.32
CA GLY A 130 -24.77 -8.57 -0.41
C GLY A 130 -23.53 -8.18 -1.19
N LEU A 131 -22.43 -8.90 -0.96
CA LEU A 131 -21.18 -8.71 -1.72
C LEU A 131 -21.33 -9.31 -3.13
N ALA A 132 -20.78 -8.63 -4.13
CA ALA A 132 -20.64 -9.16 -5.47
C ALA A 132 -19.63 -10.30 -5.52
N ALA A 133 -19.73 -11.18 -6.50
CA ALA A 133 -18.74 -12.19 -6.79
C ALA A 133 -17.55 -11.63 -7.60
N THR A 134 -16.51 -12.44 -7.70
CA THR A 134 -15.38 -12.24 -8.61
C THR A 134 -14.98 -13.58 -9.20
N VAL A 135 -14.90 -13.68 -10.51
CA VAL A 135 -14.40 -14.88 -11.18
C VAL A 135 -12.88 -14.93 -11.08
N ILE A 136 -12.38 -15.89 -10.32
CA ILE A 136 -10.94 -16.15 -10.22
C ILE A 136 -10.54 -17.09 -11.36
N SER A 137 -9.65 -16.61 -12.25
CA SER A 137 -9.10 -17.40 -13.34
C SER A 137 -7.78 -18.08 -12.99
N TYR A 138 -7.53 -19.21 -13.61
CA TYR A 138 -6.25 -19.89 -13.49
C TYR A 138 -5.08 -19.03 -13.97
N ARG A 139 -4.10 -18.84 -13.09
CA ARG A 139 -2.80 -18.27 -13.40
C ARG A 139 -1.73 -19.36 -13.35
N SER A 140 -0.50 -19.07 -13.84
CA SER A 140 0.56 -20.09 -13.94
C SER A 140 0.76 -20.90 -12.65
N LYS A 141 0.83 -20.24 -11.49
CA LYS A 141 1.03 -20.92 -10.19
C LYS A 141 -0.15 -21.81 -9.80
N SER A 142 -1.38 -21.35 -9.96
CA SER A 142 -2.57 -22.13 -9.62
C SER A 142 -2.75 -23.32 -10.59
N ALA A 143 -2.55 -23.09 -11.88
CA ALA A 143 -2.64 -24.14 -12.88
C ALA A 143 -1.64 -25.27 -12.61
N ILE A 144 -0.36 -24.93 -12.37
CA ILE A 144 0.65 -25.95 -12.05
C ILE A 144 0.36 -26.67 -10.75
N ARG A 145 -0.12 -25.97 -9.72
CA ARG A 145 -0.47 -26.62 -8.46
C ARG A 145 -1.57 -27.65 -8.62
N ASP A 146 -2.64 -27.25 -9.28
CA ASP A 146 -3.84 -28.09 -9.39
C ASP A 146 -3.63 -29.23 -10.41
N VAL A 147 -3.02 -28.93 -11.57
CA VAL A 147 -2.66 -29.95 -12.57
C VAL A 147 -1.57 -30.88 -12.06
N GLY A 148 -0.52 -30.34 -11.43
CA GLY A 148 0.56 -31.16 -10.84
C GLY A 148 0.05 -32.16 -9.81
N LYS A 149 -0.91 -31.75 -8.97
CA LYS A 149 -1.60 -32.63 -8.03
C LYS A 149 -2.40 -33.72 -8.76
N ALA A 150 -3.15 -33.34 -9.80
CA ALA A 150 -3.93 -34.30 -10.60
C ALA A 150 -3.05 -35.32 -11.33
N PHE A 151 -1.86 -34.92 -11.77
CA PHE A 151 -0.88 -35.81 -12.40
C PHE A 151 0.00 -36.59 -11.40
N GLY A 152 -0.23 -36.42 -10.09
CA GLY A 152 0.54 -37.12 -9.04
C GLY A 152 2.00 -36.70 -8.97
N LEU A 153 2.33 -35.44 -9.32
CA LEU A 153 3.66 -34.89 -9.09
C LEU A 153 3.87 -34.65 -7.58
N SER A 154 5.10 -34.86 -7.10
CA SER A 154 5.43 -34.64 -5.69
C SER A 154 5.21 -33.17 -5.28
N GLN A 155 4.87 -32.96 -4.01
CA GLN A 155 4.70 -31.61 -3.44
C GLN A 155 5.94 -30.73 -3.64
N ASP A 156 7.13 -31.31 -3.50
CA ASP A 156 8.41 -30.62 -3.70
C ASP A 156 8.59 -30.18 -5.15
N MET A 157 8.28 -31.04 -6.10
CA MET A 157 8.32 -30.72 -7.54
C MET A 157 7.33 -29.60 -7.88
N VAL A 158 6.08 -29.67 -7.39
CA VAL A 158 5.06 -28.65 -7.59
C VAL A 158 5.48 -27.32 -6.95
N SER A 159 6.04 -27.34 -5.77
CA SER A 159 6.54 -26.16 -5.06
C SER A 159 7.72 -25.52 -5.82
N LEU A 160 8.66 -26.34 -6.27
CA LEU A 160 9.83 -25.91 -7.06
C LEU A 160 9.39 -25.25 -8.37
N LEU A 161 8.49 -25.88 -9.12
CA LEU A 161 7.93 -25.32 -10.34
C LEU A 161 7.18 -24.01 -10.07
N SER A 162 6.32 -23.98 -9.05
CA SER A 162 5.53 -22.78 -8.70
C SER A 162 6.39 -21.61 -8.27
N ALA A 163 7.49 -21.84 -7.57
CA ALA A 163 8.42 -20.80 -7.12
C ALA A 163 9.22 -20.18 -8.28
N ASN A 164 9.60 -21.00 -9.27
CA ASN A 164 10.49 -20.60 -10.35
C ASN A 164 9.76 -20.11 -11.61
N LEU A 165 8.42 -20.16 -11.63
CA LEU A 165 7.59 -19.78 -12.77
C LEU A 165 7.10 -18.32 -12.72
N THR A 166 7.68 -17.50 -11.88
CA THR A 166 7.42 -16.05 -11.85
C THR A 166 7.98 -15.42 -13.14
N GLY A 167 7.09 -15.02 -14.05
CA GLY A 167 7.49 -14.34 -15.30
C GLY A 167 7.08 -15.08 -16.59
N TRP A 168 6.44 -16.21 -16.49
CA TRP A 168 5.95 -16.97 -17.65
C TRP A 168 4.71 -16.34 -18.29
N VAL A 169 4.95 -15.41 -19.19
CA VAL A 169 3.83 -14.78 -19.89
C VAL A 169 3.60 -15.36 -21.29
N LYS A 170 4.61 -15.88 -21.98
CA LYS A 170 4.45 -16.28 -23.40
C LYS A 170 5.17 -17.57 -23.87
N GLU A 171 6.19 -18.11 -23.16
CA GLU A 171 6.98 -19.23 -23.66
C GLU A 171 6.91 -20.49 -22.81
N SER A 172 7.06 -21.68 -23.44
CA SER A 172 7.20 -22.97 -22.74
C SER A 172 8.49 -23.02 -21.95
N LEU A 173 8.52 -23.70 -20.78
CA LEU A 173 9.79 -24.02 -20.10
C LEU A 173 10.72 -24.70 -21.10
N SER A 174 11.86 -24.09 -21.36
CA SER A 174 12.90 -24.74 -22.14
C SER A 174 13.42 -25.96 -21.36
N ALA A 175 13.87 -26.97 -22.07
CA ALA A 175 14.50 -28.13 -21.46
C ALA A 175 15.68 -27.74 -20.56
N SER A 176 16.41 -26.66 -20.93
CA SER A 176 17.50 -26.12 -20.13
C SER A 176 17.02 -25.52 -18.80
N ALA A 177 15.86 -24.85 -18.78
CA ALA A 177 15.28 -24.27 -17.56
C ALA A 177 14.80 -25.38 -16.59
N LEU A 178 14.23 -26.46 -17.11
CA LEU A 178 13.86 -27.65 -16.31
C LEU A 178 15.10 -28.34 -15.77
N GLY A 179 16.13 -28.55 -16.60
CA GLY A 179 17.41 -29.13 -16.18
C GLY A 179 18.11 -28.30 -15.08
N ALA A 180 18.05 -26.95 -15.16
CA ALA A 180 18.56 -26.07 -14.11
C ALA A 180 17.83 -26.22 -12.76
N LEU A 181 16.58 -26.71 -12.77
CA LEU A 181 15.81 -27.05 -11.58
C LEU A 181 16.03 -28.51 -11.11
N GLY A 182 16.88 -29.26 -11.80
CA GLY A 182 17.09 -30.71 -11.52
C GLY A 182 15.92 -31.59 -11.95
N LEU A 183 15.09 -31.10 -12.89
CA LEU A 183 13.92 -31.81 -13.43
C LEU A 183 14.24 -32.40 -14.80
N ASP A 184 13.80 -33.64 -15.04
CA ASP A 184 13.94 -34.28 -16.33
C ASP A 184 12.90 -33.74 -17.33
N ALA A 185 13.36 -32.97 -18.33
CA ALA A 185 12.52 -32.43 -19.38
C ALA A 185 11.95 -33.49 -20.31
N THR A 186 12.43 -34.73 -20.28
CA THR A 186 11.97 -35.84 -21.10
C THR A 186 10.88 -36.68 -20.41
N ASP A 187 10.66 -36.47 -19.11
CA ASP A 187 9.61 -37.16 -18.36
C ASP A 187 8.24 -36.89 -19.00
N PRO A 188 7.54 -37.92 -19.54
CA PRO A 188 6.28 -37.74 -20.23
C PRO A 188 5.16 -37.21 -19.29
N ARG A 189 5.19 -37.57 -18.02
CA ARG A 189 4.23 -37.09 -17.01
C ARG A 189 4.39 -35.60 -16.75
N LEU A 190 5.64 -35.16 -16.55
CA LEU A 190 5.95 -33.73 -16.36
C LEU A 190 5.57 -32.92 -17.59
N ARG A 191 5.91 -33.40 -18.78
CA ARG A 191 5.55 -32.73 -20.06
C ARG A 191 4.04 -32.59 -20.22
N ALA A 192 3.29 -33.65 -19.98
CA ALA A 192 1.83 -33.63 -20.06
C ALA A 192 1.23 -32.66 -19.03
N ALA A 193 1.71 -32.70 -17.80
CA ALA A 193 1.26 -31.76 -16.75
C ALA A 193 1.52 -30.30 -17.14
N LEU A 194 2.69 -29.96 -17.66
CA LEU A 194 3.02 -28.61 -18.11
C LEU A 194 2.18 -28.17 -19.30
N ALA A 195 1.90 -29.07 -20.25
CA ALA A 195 1.03 -28.80 -21.40
C ALA A 195 -0.41 -28.50 -20.95
N CYS A 196 -0.97 -29.35 -20.07
CA CYS A 196 -2.30 -29.14 -19.50
C CYS A 196 -2.38 -27.82 -18.67
N ALA A 197 -1.37 -27.55 -17.85
CA ALA A 197 -1.31 -26.31 -17.07
C ALA A 197 -1.29 -25.06 -17.96
N ARG A 198 -0.62 -25.14 -19.12
CA ARG A 198 -0.61 -24.06 -20.12
C ARG A 198 -2.00 -23.82 -20.72
N VAL A 199 -2.70 -24.87 -21.11
CA VAL A 199 -4.06 -24.80 -21.67
C VAL A 199 -5.04 -24.26 -20.63
N LEU A 200 -4.93 -24.71 -19.38
CA LEU A 200 -5.83 -24.31 -18.30
C LEU A 200 -5.72 -22.83 -17.90
N ARG A 201 -4.63 -22.16 -18.24
CA ARG A 201 -4.45 -20.73 -17.92
C ARG A 201 -5.52 -19.88 -18.59
N GLY A 202 -6.13 -18.98 -17.78
CA GLY A 202 -7.21 -18.12 -18.22
C GLY A 202 -8.60 -18.70 -18.06
N PHE A 203 -8.73 -20.01 -17.89
CA PHE A 203 -10.02 -20.63 -17.57
C PHE A 203 -10.49 -20.20 -16.16
N PRO A 204 -11.81 -20.10 -15.92
CA PRO A 204 -12.36 -19.91 -14.59
C PRO A 204 -11.89 -21.01 -13.63
N ARG A 205 -11.50 -20.64 -12.42
CA ARG A 205 -11.09 -21.57 -11.38
C ARG A 205 -12.17 -21.75 -10.31
N HIS A 206 -12.67 -20.67 -9.79
CA HIS A 206 -13.77 -20.62 -8.83
C HIS A 206 -14.32 -19.20 -8.73
N LEU A 207 -15.53 -19.08 -8.20
CA LEU A 207 -16.06 -17.81 -7.72
C LEU A 207 -15.43 -17.47 -6.36
N SER A 208 -15.13 -16.20 -6.18
CA SER A 208 -14.70 -15.59 -4.91
C SER A 208 -15.57 -14.39 -4.65
N GLN A 209 -15.45 -13.81 -3.45
CA GLN A 209 -16.12 -12.56 -3.13
C GLN A 209 -15.31 -11.38 -3.62
N HIS A 210 -15.99 -10.34 -4.12
CA HIS A 210 -15.36 -9.06 -4.42
C HIS A 210 -14.82 -8.43 -3.13
N VAL A 211 -13.68 -7.77 -3.21
CA VAL A 211 -12.99 -7.21 -2.03
C VAL A 211 -13.77 -6.11 -1.31
N GLY A 212 -14.78 -5.49 -1.95
CA GLY A 212 -15.55 -4.40 -1.36
C GLY A 212 -16.82 -4.04 -2.15
N GLY A 213 -17.06 -4.66 -3.32
CA GLY A 213 -18.25 -4.40 -4.13
C GLY A 213 -19.52 -4.85 -3.44
N PHE A 214 -20.35 -3.91 -3.05
CA PHE A 214 -21.60 -4.13 -2.35
C PHE A 214 -22.78 -3.85 -3.27
N VAL A 215 -23.67 -4.83 -3.40
CA VAL A 215 -24.93 -4.68 -4.14
C VAL A 215 -26.01 -4.32 -3.15
N ILE A 216 -26.78 -3.26 -3.44
CA ILE A 216 -27.92 -2.82 -2.62
C ILE A 216 -29.11 -2.62 -3.57
N THR A 217 -30.23 -3.26 -3.27
CA THR A 217 -31.42 -3.22 -4.09
C THR A 217 -32.65 -2.68 -3.36
N GLN A 218 -33.61 -2.13 -4.09
CA GLN A 218 -34.89 -1.68 -3.52
C GLN A 218 -35.80 -2.86 -3.19
N ARG A 219 -35.77 -3.92 -4.03
CA ARG A 219 -36.50 -5.17 -3.81
C ARG A 219 -35.59 -6.23 -3.20
N PRO A 220 -36.10 -7.31 -2.62
CA PRO A 220 -35.29 -8.42 -2.19
C PRO A 220 -34.37 -8.93 -3.30
N LEU A 221 -33.12 -9.19 -2.98
CA LEU A 221 -32.16 -9.79 -3.93
C LEU A 221 -32.58 -11.21 -4.33
N GLU A 222 -33.23 -11.93 -3.42
CA GLU A 222 -33.73 -13.30 -3.65
C GLU A 222 -34.80 -13.40 -4.71
N ASP A 223 -35.45 -12.28 -5.06
CA ASP A 223 -36.38 -12.22 -6.21
C ASP A 223 -35.63 -12.36 -7.54
N LEU A 224 -34.33 -12.09 -7.56
CA LEU A 224 -33.48 -12.04 -8.75
C LEU A 224 -32.44 -13.14 -8.77
N ILE A 225 -31.80 -13.42 -7.61
CA ILE A 225 -30.69 -14.36 -7.48
C ILE A 225 -30.64 -14.97 -6.08
N PRO A 226 -30.23 -16.25 -5.93
CA PRO A 226 -29.95 -16.83 -4.63
C PRO A 226 -28.87 -16.06 -3.86
N ILE A 227 -29.10 -15.83 -2.56
CA ILE A 227 -28.15 -15.22 -1.66
C ILE A 227 -27.35 -16.31 -0.96
N GLY A 228 -26.03 -16.34 -1.19
CA GLY A 228 -25.12 -17.28 -0.57
C GLY A 228 -24.55 -16.75 0.75
N ASN A 229 -24.22 -17.67 1.66
CA ASN A 229 -23.47 -17.33 2.87
C ASN A 229 -21.98 -17.22 2.55
N ALA A 230 -21.35 -16.16 3.03
CA ALA A 230 -19.92 -15.97 2.91
C ALA A 230 -19.14 -16.84 3.90
N ALA A 231 -17.80 -16.92 3.71
CA ALA A 231 -16.93 -17.58 4.69
C ALA A 231 -16.95 -16.90 6.06
N MET A 232 -17.15 -15.58 6.10
CA MET A 232 -17.41 -14.84 7.35
C MET A 232 -18.92 -14.96 7.69
N PRO A 233 -19.27 -15.32 8.95
CA PRO A 233 -20.66 -15.62 9.33
C PRO A 233 -21.63 -14.48 9.05
N ASP A 234 -21.17 -13.24 9.19
CA ASP A 234 -22.01 -12.05 9.11
C ASP A 234 -22.07 -11.41 7.74
N ARG A 235 -21.60 -12.11 6.70
CA ARG A 235 -21.66 -11.64 5.33
C ARG A 235 -22.46 -12.56 4.42
N THR A 236 -23.10 -11.95 3.41
CA THR A 236 -23.74 -12.63 2.29
C THR A 236 -23.10 -12.22 0.99
N PHE A 237 -23.23 -13.04 -0.03
CA PHE A 237 -22.76 -12.71 -1.38
C PHE A 237 -23.79 -13.16 -2.42
N VAL A 238 -23.72 -12.54 -3.59
CA VAL A 238 -24.46 -12.91 -4.80
C VAL A 238 -23.48 -13.43 -5.86
N GLU A 239 -23.88 -14.41 -6.66
CA GLU A 239 -23.01 -15.07 -7.64
C GLU A 239 -22.82 -14.28 -8.94
N TRP A 240 -23.15 -12.98 -8.93
CA TRP A 240 -22.90 -12.05 -10.03
C TRP A 240 -21.57 -11.33 -9.86
N ASP A 241 -20.77 -11.33 -10.92
CA ASP A 241 -19.57 -10.53 -10.99
C ASP A 241 -19.86 -9.11 -11.54
N LYS A 242 -18.79 -8.33 -11.78
CA LYS A 242 -18.95 -6.96 -12.29
C LYS A 242 -19.66 -6.91 -13.64
N ASP A 243 -19.31 -7.82 -14.56
CA ASP A 243 -19.83 -7.81 -15.92
C ASP A 243 -21.32 -8.18 -15.93
N ASP A 244 -21.74 -9.10 -15.05
CA ASP A 244 -23.15 -9.47 -14.84
C ASP A 244 -23.96 -8.29 -14.27
N LEU A 245 -23.41 -7.61 -13.24
CA LEU A 245 -24.06 -6.46 -12.63
C LEU A 245 -24.24 -5.31 -13.60
N ASP A 246 -23.23 -5.04 -14.44
CA ASP A 246 -23.28 -4.02 -15.49
C ASP A 246 -24.35 -4.38 -16.54
N ALA A 247 -24.43 -5.66 -16.97
CA ALA A 247 -25.44 -6.13 -17.91
C ALA A 247 -26.87 -6.01 -17.36
N LEU A 248 -27.05 -6.25 -16.07
CA LEU A 248 -28.35 -6.14 -15.37
C LEU A 248 -28.66 -4.71 -14.91
N ARG A 249 -27.75 -3.76 -15.09
CA ARG A 249 -27.86 -2.37 -14.62
C ARG A 249 -28.08 -2.26 -13.11
N ILE A 250 -27.46 -3.15 -12.34
CA ILE A 250 -27.53 -3.14 -10.89
C ILE A 250 -26.36 -2.32 -10.34
N LEU A 251 -26.68 -1.38 -9.46
CA LEU A 251 -25.70 -0.52 -8.82
C LEU A 251 -24.81 -1.30 -7.85
N LYS A 252 -23.51 -1.11 -7.99
CA LYS A 252 -22.49 -1.57 -7.06
C LYS A 252 -21.89 -0.36 -6.34
N ILE A 253 -21.72 -0.44 -5.03
CA ILE A 253 -21.01 0.54 -4.22
C ILE A 253 -19.74 -0.13 -3.70
N ASP A 254 -18.57 0.46 -3.96
CA ASP A 254 -17.33 -0.11 -3.51
C ASP A 254 -16.94 0.43 -2.13
N VAL A 255 -17.07 -0.46 -1.12
CA VAL A 255 -16.61 -0.25 0.27
C VAL A 255 -15.24 -0.89 0.39
N LEU A 256 -14.19 -0.13 0.04
CA LEU A 256 -12.83 -0.63 -0.06
C LEU A 256 -12.04 -0.42 1.25
N ALA A 257 -10.93 -1.12 1.40
CA ALA A 257 -10.03 -0.96 2.55
C ALA A 257 -8.68 -0.41 2.08
N LEU A 258 -8.17 0.61 2.77
CA LEU A 258 -6.87 1.17 2.52
C LEU A 258 -6.04 1.29 3.81
N GLY A 259 -4.95 0.52 3.91
CA GLY A 259 -4.08 0.51 5.09
C GLY A 259 -3.47 1.88 5.42
N MET A 260 -3.20 2.71 4.40
CA MET A 260 -2.69 4.06 4.64
C MET A 260 -3.71 4.96 5.36
N LEU A 261 -5.02 4.78 5.14
CA LEU A 261 -6.02 5.51 5.91
C LEU A 261 -6.00 5.11 7.39
N THR A 262 -5.81 3.82 7.70
CA THR A 262 -5.57 3.36 9.07
C THR A 262 -4.31 3.99 9.67
N CYS A 263 -3.22 4.06 8.90
CA CYS A 263 -1.98 4.72 9.33
C CYS A 263 -2.21 6.21 9.63
N ILE A 264 -2.85 6.95 8.74
CA ILE A 264 -3.16 8.37 8.92
C ILE A 264 -4.09 8.60 10.12
N ALA A 265 -5.12 7.78 10.29
CA ALA A 265 -6.03 7.85 11.43
C ALA A 265 -5.30 7.66 12.77
N LYS A 266 -4.46 6.62 12.85
CA LYS A 266 -3.60 6.36 14.03
C LYS A 266 -2.61 7.50 14.27
N ALA A 267 -2.02 8.07 13.20
CA ALA A 267 -1.13 9.23 13.30
C ALA A 267 -1.86 10.47 13.85
N PHE A 268 -3.05 10.78 13.36
CA PHE A 268 -3.86 11.89 13.86
C PHE A 268 -4.29 11.68 15.31
N ALA A 269 -4.62 10.46 15.71
CA ALA A 269 -4.91 10.13 17.10
C ALA A 269 -3.69 10.34 18.02
N LEU A 270 -2.50 9.93 17.59
CA LEU A 270 -1.24 10.16 18.32
C LEU A 270 -0.90 11.65 18.39
N LEU A 271 -1.09 12.41 17.31
CA LEU A 271 -0.90 13.88 17.31
C LEU A 271 -1.84 14.58 18.29
N LYS A 272 -3.11 14.20 18.31
CA LYS A 272 -4.08 14.73 19.26
C LYS A 272 -3.66 14.42 20.70
N ARG A 273 -3.27 13.17 20.96
CA ARG A 273 -2.92 12.71 22.32
C ARG A 273 -1.63 13.33 22.86
N HIS A 274 -0.58 13.45 22.04
CA HIS A 274 0.75 13.81 22.50
C HIS A 274 1.14 15.25 22.20
N TYR A 275 0.54 15.86 21.15
CA TYR A 275 0.84 17.22 20.70
C TYR A 275 -0.36 18.17 20.77
N GLY A 276 -1.55 17.69 21.17
CA GLY A 276 -2.79 18.49 21.25
C GLY A 276 -3.30 18.99 19.90
N ARG A 277 -2.81 18.44 18.78
CA ARG A 277 -3.19 18.86 17.42
C ARG A 277 -4.29 17.97 16.87
N THR A 278 -5.42 18.56 16.54
CA THR A 278 -6.52 17.88 15.81
C THR A 278 -6.39 18.20 14.32
N LEU A 279 -6.27 17.19 13.48
CA LEU A 279 -6.12 17.30 12.02
C LEU A 279 -7.15 16.44 11.31
N GLU A 280 -7.50 16.88 10.10
CA GLU A 280 -8.23 16.13 9.09
C GLU A 280 -7.40 16.10 7.81
N ILE A 281 -7.65 15.14 6.91
CA ILE A 281 -6.92 15.05 5.62
C ILE A 281 -6.99 16.39 4.85
N ALA A 282 -8.17 17.01 4.81
CA ALA A 282 -8.38 18.27 4.09
C ALA A 282 -7.75 19.49 4.78
N SER A 283 -7.37 19.40 6.07
CA SER A 283 -6.78 20.53 6.83
C SER A 283 -5.26 20.53 6.82
N VAL A 284 -4.61 19.51 6.27
CA VAL A 284 -3.15 19.48 6.14
C VAL A 284 -2.71 20.51 5.10
N PRO A 285 -1.82 21.48 5.43
CA PRO A 285 -1.35 22.48 4.46
C PRO A 285 -0.60 21.81 3.30
N LEU A 286 -1.04 22.06 2.06
CA LEU A 286 -0.46 21.39 0.87
C LEU A 286 0.75 22.12 0.25
N ASP A 287 1.14 23.27 0.79
CA ASP A 287 2.13 24.16 0.17
C ASP A 287 3.41 24.30 1.03
N ASP A 288 3.79 23.24 1.77
CA ASP A 288 4.98 23.24 2.60
C ASP A 288 6.23 22.83 1.79
N PRO A 289 7.17 23.75 1.51
CA PRO A 289 8.36 23.47 0.72
C PRO A 289 9.24 22.36 1.28
N ALA A 290 9.33 22.25 2.62
CA ALA A 290 10.21 21.27 3.27
C ALA A 290 9.75 19.83 3.01
N VAL A 291 8.44 19.62 2.87
CA VAL A 291 7.88 18.30 2.49
C VAL A 291 8.31 17.94 1.06
N TYR A 292 8.24 18.90 0.14
CA TYR A 292 8.68 18.67 -1.25
C TYR A 292 10.19 18.46 -1.33
N GLU A 293 11.00 19.18 -0.56
CA GLU A 293 12.45 18.99 -0.50
C GLU A 293 12.83 17.58 -0.02
N MET A 294 12.17 17.06 1.01
CA MET A 294 12.34 15.67 1.45
C MET A 294 12.03 14.68 0.32
N LEU A 295 10.92 14.87 -0.40
CA LEU A 295 10.54 14.02 -1.52
C LEU A 295 11.53 14.14 -2.70
N GLN A 296 12.06 15.33 -2.99
CA GLN A 296 13.09 15.54 -4.04
C GLN A 296 14.38 14.77 -3.76
N GLN A 297 14.67 14.47 -2.49
CA GLN A 297 15.82 13.64 -2.12
C GLN A 297 15.52 12.12 -2.26
N GLY A 298 14.30 11.75 -2.66
CA GLY A 298 13.86 10.35 -2.73
C GLY A 298 13.59 9.73 -1.36
N ASP A 299 13.49 10.55 -0.32
CA ASP A 299 13.20 10.12 1.03
C ASP A 299 11.69 9.89 1.22
N SER A 300 11.22 8.76 0.69
CA SER A 300 9.80 8.41 0.63
C SER A 300 9.48 7.01 1.17
N LEU A 301 10.37 6.42 1.98
CA LEU A 301 10.08 5.12 2.59
C LEU A 301 8.83 5.23 3.49
N GLY A 302 7.86 4.34 3.26
CA GLY A 302 6.58 4.34 3.95
C GLY A 302 5.59 5.40 3.48
N VAL A 303 6.00 6.36 2.64
CA VAL A 303 5.09 7.35 2.05
C VAL A 303 4.21 6.69 1.00
N PHE A 304 2.91 6.87 1.14
CA PHE A 304 1.92 6.22 0.26
C PHE A 304 2.26 6.36 -1.22
N GLN A 305 2.12 5.28 -1.98
CA GLN A 305 2.24 5.20 -3.44
C GLN A 305 3.62 5.54 -4.04
N VAL A 306 4.46 6.34 -3.37
CA VAL A 306 5.79 6.78 -3.89
C VAL A 306 6.98 6.08 -3.21
N GLU A 307 6.72 4.94 -2.57
CA GLU A 307 7.69 4.13 -1.83
C GLU A 307 8.36 3.03 -2.67
N SER A 308 7.88 2.79 -3.91
CA SER A 308 8.52 1.81 -4.79
C SER A 308 9.86 2.32 -5.28
N ARG A 309 10.80 1.38 -5.57
CA ARG A 309 12.13 1.76 -6.08
C ARG A 309 12.06 2.66 -7.32
N ALA A 310 11.14 2.39 -8.24
CA ALA A 310 10.97 3.19 -9.45
C ALA A 310 10.56 4.63 -9.12
N GLN A 311 9.63 4.80 -8.18
CA GLN A 311 9.16 6.11 -7.73
C GLN A 311 10.21 6.85 -6.89
N MET A 312 10.86 6.17 -5.95
CA MET A 312 11.97 6.76 -5.18
C MET A 312 13.13 7.24 -6.08
N SER A 313 13.40 6.55 -7.20
CA SER A 313 14.39 6.99 -8.17
C SER A 313 13.89 8.09 -9.11
N MET A 314 12.57 8.22 -9.28
CA MET A 314 11.95 9.25 -10.11
C MET A 314 11.84 10.58 -9.39
N LEU A 315 11.53 10.59 -8.10
CA LEU A 315 11.36 11.80 -7.29
C LEU A 315 12.52 12.82 -7.42
N PRO A 316 13.81 12.42 -7.34
CA PRO A 316 14.92 13.35 -7.53
C PRO A 316 15.03 13.89 -8.96
N ARG A 317 14.52 13.18 -9.96
CA ARG A 317 14.48 13.60 -11.37
C ARG A 317 13.30 14.52 -11.65
N LEU A 318 12.13 14.18 -11.10
CA LEU A 318 10.91 14.99 -11.23
C LEU A 318 11.03 16.30 -10.45
N LYS A 319 11.68 16.30 -9.28
CA LYS A 319 11.83 17.45 -8.37
C LYS A 319 10.48 18.12 -8.08
N PRO A 320 9.52 17.44 -7.42
CA PRO A 320 8.21 17.99 -7.17
C PRO A 320 8.30 19.26 -6.32
N LYS A 321 7.52 20.29 -6.66
CA LYS A 321 7.44 21.56 -5.95
C LYS A 321 5.99 21.95 -5.59
N THR A 322 5.04 21.32 -6.25
CA THR A 322 3.62 21.61 -6.10
C THR A 322 2.82 20.32 -5.95
N PHE A 323 1.59 20.43 -5.46
CA PHE A 323 0.69 19.30 -5.37
C PHE A 323 0.45 18.63 -6.74
N PHE A 324 0.38 19.40 -7.82
CA PHE A 324 0.19 18.86 -9.15
C PHE A 324 1.40 18.04 -9.64
N ASP A 325 2.61 18.35 -9.20
CA ASP A 325 3.79 17.52 -9.50
C ASP A 325 3.66 16.11 -8.87
N LEU A 326 3.03 16.00 -7.70
CA LEU A 326 2.74 14.69 -7.09
C LEU A 326 1.65 13.93 -7.87
N VAL A 327 0.67 14.64 -8.41
CA VAL A 327 -0.33 14.02 -9.32
C VAL A 327 0.35 13.44 -10.55
N ILE A 328 1.32 14.16 -11.11
CA ILE A 328 2.14 13.67 -12.23
C ILE A 328 3.00 12.48 -11.80
N GLU A 329 3.68 12.53 -10.65
CA GLU A 329 4.50 11.42 -10.14
C GLU A 329 3.69 10.12 -10.03
N VAL A 330 2.50 10.19 -9.42
CA VAL A 330 1.59 9.05 -9.29
C VAL A 330 1.16 8.51 -10.66
N ALA A 331 0.99 9.37 -11.65
CA ALA A 331 0.54 9.00 -12.98
C ALA A 331 1.64 8.46 -13.90
N ILE A 332 2.86 9.02 -13.81
CA ILE A 332 3.95 8.77 -14.77
C ILE A 332 4.71 7.47 -14.47
N VAL A 333 4.84 7.10 -13.19
CA VAL A 333 5.54 5.89 -12.75
C VAL A 333 4.55 4.78 -12.46
N ARG A 334 4.53 3.74 -13.28
CA ARG A 334 3.59 2.61 -13.16
C ARG A 334 4.29 1.27 -13.11
N PRO A 335 3.67 0.25 -12.46
CA PRO A 335 4.10 -1.13 -12.64
C PRO A 335 3.77 -1.59 -14.08
N GLY A 336 4.78 -1.72 -14.91
CA GLY A 336 4.70 -2.09 -16.32
C GLY A 336 5.93 -1.57 -17.05
N PRO A 337 6.09 -1.82 -18.36
CA PRO A 337 7.16 -1.19 -19.10
C PRO A 337 6.95 0.32 -19.01
N ILE A 338 7.88 1.01 -18.37
CA ILE A 338 8.04 2.45 -18.55
C ILE A 338 8.37 2.60 -20.03
N GLN A 339 7.36 2.83 -20.84
CA GLN A 339 7.62 3.09 -22.24
C GLN A 339 8.19 4.51 -22.32
N GLY A 340 9.49 4.56 -22.65
CA GLY A 340 10.36 5.70 -22.53
C GLY A 340 9.95 6.94 -23.32
N ASP A 341 8.95 6.84 -24.20
CA ASP A 341 8.64 7.90 -25.14
C ASP A 341 7.88 9.10 -24.53
N MET A 342 7.23 8.95 -23.37
CA MET A 342 6.54 10.07 -22.71
C MET A 342 7.28 10.62 -21.47
N VAL A 343 7.95 9.78 -20.72
CA VAL A 343 8.71 10.20 -19.52
C VAL A 343 9.88 11.08 -19.89
N HIS A 344 10.62 10.71 -20.92
CA HIS A 344 11.79 11.45 -21.37
C HIS A 344 11.48 12.87 -21.89
N PRO A 345 10.48 13.09 -22.75
CA PRO A 345 10.12 14.45 -23.19
C PRO A 345 9.66 15.32 -22.01
N TYR A 346 8.84 14.79 -21.12
CA TYR A 346 8.37 15.55 -19.96
C TYR A 346 9.54 16.02 -19.08
N LEU A 347 10.45 15.12 -18.71
CA LEU A 347 11.62 15.46 -17.88
C LEU A 347 12.58 16.43 -18.60
N ARG A 348 12.85 16.23 -19.90
CA ARG A 348 13.70 17.14 -20.66
C ARG A 348 13.14 18.56 -20.74
N ARG A 349 11.82 18.69 -20.93
CA ARG A 349 11.12 19.98 -20.92
C ARG A 349 11.12 20.59 -19.52
N ARG A 350 10.93 19.80 -18.49
CA ARG A 350 11.01 20.25 -17.10
C ARG A 350 12.39 20.75 -16.70
N ASP A 351 13.45 20.10 -17.18
CA ASP A 351 14.84 20.50 -16.95
C ASP A 351 15.30 21.63 -17.93
N GLY A 352 14.45 22.10 -18.82
CA GLY A 352 14.76 23.16 -19.79
C GLY A 352 15.67 22.72 -20.94
N ILE A 353 15.88 21.41 -21.12
CA ILE A 353 16.71 20.83 -22.20
C ILE A 353 15.97 20.88 -23.54
N GLU A 354 14.64 20.73 -23.50
CA GLU A 354 13.74 20.77 -24.65
C GLU A 354 12.73 21.90 -24.49
N PRO A 355 12.53 22.77 -25.53
CA PRO A 355 11.54 23.83 -25.43
C PRO A 355 10.12 23.26 -25.37
N VAL A 356 9.24 23.97 -24.65
CA VAL A 356 7.81 23.65 -24.63
C VAL A 356 7.12 24.47 -25.71
N GLU A 357 6.60 23.80 -26.72
CA GLU A 357 5.89 24.42 -27.83
C GLU A 357 4.42 23.99 -27.85
N PHE A 358 3.53 24.93 -28.09
CA PHE A 358 2.10 24.68 -28.22
C PHE A 358 1.62 25.15 -29.61
N PRO A 359 0.97 24.27 -30.39
CA PRO A 359 0.51 24.65 -31.74
C PRO A 359 -0.57 25.72 -31.75
N THR A 360 -1.43 25.73 -30.72
CA THR A 360 -2.52 26.72 -30.55
C THR A 360 -2.71 27.06 -29.08
N LYS A 361 -3.39 28.19 -28.80
CA LYS A 361 -3.71 28.62 -27.44
C LYS A 361 -4.64 27.63 -26.72
N GLU A 362 -5.58 27.05 -27.43
CA GLU A 362 -6.51 26.07 -26.88
C GLU A 362 -5.79 24.81 -26.42
N LEU A 363 -4.82 24.32 -27.19
CA LEU A 363 -3.98 23.17 -26.79
C LEU A 363 -3.00 23.56 -25.69
N GLU A 364 -2.55 24.79 -25.64
CA GLU A 364 -1.74 25.31 -24.53
C GLU A 364 -2.52 25.22 -23.21
N GLU A 365 -3.78 25.65 -23.17
CA GLU A 365 -4.61 25.59 -21.96
C GLU A 365 -4.74 24.16 -21.44
N VAL A 366 -4.87 23.17 -22.32
CA VAL A 366 -5.01 21.76 -21.95
C VAL A 366 -3.68 21.13 -21.49
N LEU A 367 -2.56 21.48 -22.16
CA LEU A 367 -1.30 20.77 -22.03
C LEU A 367 -0.23 21.55 -21.23
N ARG A 368 -0.44 22.80 -20.90
CA ARG A 368 0.50 23.62 -20.11
C ARG A 368 0.87 22.97 -18.78
N PRO A 369 -0.06 22.38 -18.00
CA PRO A 369 0.27 21.75 -16.72
C PRO A 369 1.22 20.55 -16.86
N THR A 370 1.24 19.92 -18.03
CA THR A 370 2.07 18.75 -18.33
C THR A 370 3.17 19.05 -19.37
N LEU A 371 3.54 20.32 -19.52
CA LEU A 371 4.62 20.78 -20.40
C LEU A 371 4.48 20.29 -21.86
N GLY A 372 3.26 20.31 -22.37
CA GLY A 372 2.95 19.87 -23.74
C GLY A 372 2.92 18.35 -23.95
N VAL A 373 3.05 17.56 -22.90
CA VAL A 373 2.95 16.09 -22.98
C VAL A 373 1.61 15.64 -22.47
N PRO A 374 0.76 14.96 -23.25
CA PRO A 374 -0.47 14.40 -22.74
C PRO A 374 -0.13 13.24 -21.79
N LEU A 375 -0.52 13.31 -20.52
CA LEU A 375 -0.27 12.30 -19.49
C LEU A 375 -1.56 11.68 -18.96
N PHE A 376 -2.69 12.38 -19.08
CA PHE A 376 -3.96 11.99 -18.47
C PHE A 376 -5.06 11.72 -19.51
N GLN A 377 -5.94 10.78 -19.19
CA GLN A 377 -7.11 10.47 -20.04
C GLN A 377 -7.98 11.71 -20.28
N GLU A 378 -8.16 12.54 -19.27
CA GLU A 378 -8.89 13.80 -19.35
C GLU A 378 -8.26 14.77 -20.36
N GLN A 379 -6.94 14.81 -20.47
CA GLN A 379 -6.27 15.62 -21.50
C GLN A 379 -6.53 15.09 -22.90
N ALA A 380 -6.49 13.75 -23.09
CA ALA A 380 -6.83 13.14 -24.38
C ALA A 380 -8.27 13.46 -24.79
N MET A 381 -9.22 13.42 -23.84
CA MET A 381 -10.61 13.82 -24.10
C MET A 381 -10.69 15.31 -24.44
N LYS A 382 -10.06 16.20 -23.68
CA LYS A 382 -10.03 17.65 -23.95
C LYS A 382 -9.40 17.96 -25.31
N ILE A 383 -8.33 17.31 -25.70
CA ILE A 383 -7.71 17.44 -27.04
C ILE A 383 -8.72 17.05 -28.13
N ALA A 384 -9.43 15.93 -27.98
CA ALA A 384 -10.44 15.49 -28.94
C ALA A 384 -11.60 16.52 -29.05
N ILE A 385 -12.05 17.12 -27.97
CA ILE A 385 -13.11 18.12 -27.95
C ILE A 385 -12.61 19.42 -28.61
N VAL A 386 -11.49 19.97 -28.13
CA VAL A 386 -11.02 21.30 -28.50
C VAL A 386 -10.41 21.31 -29.89
N ALA A 387 -9.50 20.38 -30.19
CA ALA A 387 -8.75 20.35 -31.43
C ALA A 387 -9.44 19.56 -32.56
N ALA A 388 -10.12 18.43 -32.23
CA ALA A 388 -10.76 17.59 -33.26
C ALA A 388 -12.29 17.80 -33.37
N GLY A 389 -12.91 18.57 -32.44
CA GLY A 389 -14.33 18.93 -32.49
C GLY A 389 -15.28 17.81 -32.12
N PHE A 390 -14.81 16.91 -31.28
CA PHE A 390 -15.66 15.89 -30.71
C PHE A 390 -16.61 16.50 -29.70
N THR A 391 -17.81 15.97 -29.62
CA THR A 391 -18.68 16.24 -28.47
C THR A 391 -18.10 15.57 -27.22
N PRO A 392 -18.43 16.04 -26.01
CA PRO A 392 -17.97 15.42 -24.75
C PRO A 392 -18.25 13.91 -24.71
N SER A 393 -19.37 13.49 -25.23
CA SER A 393 -19.82 12.12 -25.34
C SER A 393 -18.99 11.28 -26.33
N GLU A 394 -18.64 11.85 -27.46
CA GLU A 394 -17.74 11.18 -28.43
C GLU A 394 -16.33 11.05 -27.85
N ALA A 395 -15.87 12.03 -27.10
CA ALA A 395 -14.60 11.96 -26.41
C ALA A 395 -14.59 10.86 -25.31
N ASP A 396 -15.71 10.65 -24.60
CA ASP A 396 -15.84 9.52 -23.67
C ASP A 396 -15.87 8.17 -24.39
N ARG A 397 -16.53 8.08 -25.55
CA ARG A 397 -16.48 6.87 -26.38
C ARG A 397 -15.05 6.56 -26.85
N LEU A 398 -14.29 7.57 -27.29
CA LEU A 398 -12.88 7.44 -27.64
C LEU A 398 -12.07 6.92 -26.43
N ARG A 399 -12.27 7.49 -25.25
CA ARG A 399 -11.61 7.04 -24.01
C ARG A 399 -11.90 5.56 -23.69
N ARG A 400 -13.14 5.12 -23.85
CA ARG A 400 -13.53 3.70 -23.64
C ARG A 400 -12.90 2.78 -24.69
N ALA A 401 -12.85 3.23 -25.93
CA ALA A 401 -12.17 2.49 -27.00
C ALA A 401 -10.67 2.32 -26.69
N MET A 402 -10.02 3.34 -26.10
CA MET A 402 -8.64 3.23 -25.62
C MET A 402 -8.48 2.13 -24.56
N ALA A 403 -9.37 2.06 -23.58
CA ALA A 403 -9.30 1.07 -22.49
C ALA A 403 -9.53 -0.40 -22.96
N THR A 404 -10.22 -0.60 -24.08
CA THR A 404 -10.54 -1.93 -24.65
C THR A 404 -9.65 -2.32 -25.83
N PHE A 405 -8.72 -1.49 -26.23
CA PHE A 405 -7.88 -1.60 -27.43
C PHE A 405 -7.23 -2.99 -27.62
N ARG A 406 -6.71 -3.59 -26.55
CA ARG A 406 -6.07 -4.92 -26.60
C ARG A 406 -7.01 -6.06 -27.02
N ARG A 407 -8.32 -5.86 -26.91
CA ARG A 407 -9.31 -6.91 -27.18
C ARG A 407 -10.00 -6.77 -28.55
N LEU A 408 -10.21 -5.55 -29.06
CA LEU A 408 -11.16 -5.34 -30.16
C LEU A 408 -10.70 -4.44 -31.32
N GLY A 409 -9.53 -3.76 -31.27
CA GLY A 409 -9.06 -2.89 -32.37
C GLY A 409 -9.98 -1.67 -32.64
N THR A 410 -10.83 -1.29 -31.71
CA THR A 410 -11.92 -0.30 -31.91
C THR A 410 -11.48 1.15 -32.04
N ILE A 411 -10.24 1.47 -31.65
CA ILE A 411 -9.75 2.85 -31.65
C ILE A 411 -9.58 3.43 -33.07
N HIS A 412 -9.19 2.59 -34.04
CA HIS A 412 -9.00 3.02 -35.43
C HIS A 412 -10.29 3.58 -36.08
N ALA A 413 -11.46 3.22 -35.57
CA ALA A 413 -12.73 3.79 -36.06
C ALA A 413 -12.84 5.30 -35.77
N PHE A 414 -12.05 5.83 -34.83
CA PHE A 414 -12.03 7.25 -34.47
C PHE A 414 -10.91 8.05 -35.18
N GLU A 415 -9.92 7.37 -35.80
CA GLU A 415 -8.75 8.00 -36.40
C GLU A 415 -9.12 9.00 -37.48
N GLU A 416 -9.90 8.56 -38.47
CA GLU A 416 -10.28 9.42 -39.60
C GLU A 416 -11.08 10.63 -39.16
N LYS A 417 -12.01 10.46 -38.21
CA LYS A 417 -12.80 11.54 -37.65
C LYS A 417 -11.94 12.52 -36.86
N PHE A 418 -10.99 12.02 -36.06
CA PHE A 418 -10.09 12.82 -35.26
C PHE A 418 -9.15 13.66 -36.15
N VAL A 419 -8.48 13.01 -37.09
CA VAL A 419 -7.54 13.66 -37.99
C VAL A 419 -8.25 14.67 -38.90
N SER A 420 -9.38 14.31 -39.52
CA SER A 420 -10.15 15.22 -40.36
C SER A 420 -10.74 16.40 -39.57
N GLY A 421 -11.18 16.17 -38.33
CA GLY A 421 -11.66 17.22 -37.42
C GLY A 421 -10.58 18.24 -37.09
N MET A 422 -9.36 17.78 -36.81
CA MET A 422 -8.20 18.67 -36.57
C MET A 422 -7.83 19.45 -37.84
N VAL A 423 -7.73 18.79 -38.99
CA VAL A 423 -7.41 19.45 -40.25
C VAL A 423 -8.45 20.52 -40.61
N ALA A 424 -9.74 20.25 -40.40
CA ALA A 424 -10.80 21.23 -40.61
C ALA A 424 -10.70 22.47 -39.70
N ARG A 425 -9.97 22.37 -38.58
CA ARG A 425 -9.65 23.47 -37.64
C ARG A 425 -8.30 24.11 -37.86
N GLY A 426 -7.63 23.78 -38.99
CA GLY A 426 -6.38 24.44 -39.41
C GLY A 426 -5.10 23.78 -38.89
N TYR A 427 -5.17 22.59 -38.31
CA TYR A 427 -3.96 21.86 -37.93
C TYR A 427 -3.36 21.12 -39.13
N GLU A 428 -2.04 21.02 -39.18
CA GLU A 428 -1.37 20.20 -40.19
C GLU A 428 -1.72 18.72 -40.02
N ARG A 429 -1.98 18.04 -41.13
CA ARG A 429 -2.34 16.62 -41.12
C ARG A 429 -1.31 15.75 -40.39
N ALA A 430 -0.02 15.98 -40.67
CA ALA A 430 1.07 15.24 -40.01
C ALA A 430 1.08 15.48 -38.48
N PHE A 431 0.69 16.65 -38.02
CA PHE A 431 0.54 16.94 -36.61
C PHE A 431 -0.67 16.21 -36.01
N ALA A 432 -1.82 16.21 -36.70
CA ALA A 432 -3.04 15.53 -36.27
C ALA A 432 -2.83 14.01 -36.15
N GLU A 433 -2.14 13.41 -37.12
CA GLU A 433 -1.79 11.99 -37.11
C GLU A 433 -0.86 11.65 -35.94
N ARG A 434 0.16 12.49 -35.64
CA ARG A 434 1.02 12.31 -34.45
C ARG A 434 0.23 12.42 -33.14
N CYS A 435 -0.68 13.38 -33.03
CA CYS A 435 -1.56 13.51 -31.88
C CYS A 435 -2.43 12.28 -31.69
N PHE A 436 -3.03 11.77 -32.75
CA PHE A 436 -3.84 10.55 -32.67
C PHE A 436 -2.99 9.35 -32.24
N HIS A 437 -1.82 9.18 -32.81
CA HIS A 437 -0.90 8.10 -32.44
C HIS A 437 -0.44 8.18 -30.96
N GLN A 438 -0.25 9.40 -30.44
CA GLN A 438 -0.03 9.58 -29.00
C GLN A 438 -1.24 9.15 -28.18
N ILE A 439 -2.45 9.52 -28.59
CA ILE A 439 -3.71 9.10 -27.94
C ILE A 439 -3.92 7.59 -28.04
N GLU A 440 -3.57 6.97 -29.16
CA GLU A 440 -3.59 5.52 -29.33
C GLU A 440 -2.68 4.83 -28.28
N GLY A 441 -1.48 5.34 -28.06
CA GLY A 441 -0.57 4.91 -27.00
C GLY A 441 -1.18 4.99 -25.59
N PHE A 442 -2.17 5.86 -25.37
CA PHE A 442 -2.93 5.94 -24.12
C PHE A 442 -3.80 4.72 -23.83
N GLY A 443 -4.19 3.95 -24.83
CA GLY A 443 -4.91 2.66 -24.65
C GLY A 443 -4.14 1.71 -23.74
N ASP A 444 -2.82 1.80 -23.79
CA ASP A 444 -1.94 1.05 -22.89
C ASP A 444 -1.59 1.81 -21.59
N TYR A 445 -1.63 3.17 -21.58
CA TYR A 445 -0.95 3.99 -20.57
C TYR A 445 -1.76 5.17 -20.00
N GLY A 446 -2.89 5.59 -20.59
CA GLY A 446 -3.66 6.73 -20.09
C GLY A 446 -4.13 6.56 -18.63
N PHE A 447 -3.73 7.48 -17.72
CA PHE A 447 -4.10 7.41 -16.30
C PHE A 447 -5.21 8.41 -15.99
N PRO A 448 -6.16 8.05 -15.15
CA PRO A 448 -7.16 8.99 -14.69
C PRO A 448 -6.52 10.06 -13.81
N MET A 449 -6.64 11.33 -14.19
CA MET A 449 -6.12 12.45 -13.41
C MET A 449 -6.79 12.52 -12.03
N SER A 450 -8.08 12.28 -11.96
CA SER A 450 -8.84 12.21 -10.72
C SER A 450 -8.35 11.14 -9.75
N HIS A 451 -7.99 9.96 -10.27
CA HIS A 451 -7.41 8.90 -9.45
C HIS A 451 -6.01 9.29 -8.95
N ALA A 452 -5.20 9.88 -9.84
CA ALA A 452 -3.89 10.40 -9.45
C ALA A 452 -3.98 11.49 -8.39
N ALA A 453 -4.93 12.41 -8.51
CA ALA A 453 -5.16 13.48 -7.54
C ALA A 453 -5.61 12.96 -6.17
N SER A 454 -6.53 12.00 -6.14
CA SER A 454 -6.97 11.36 -4.89
C SER A 454 -5.81 10.69 -4.16
N PHE A 455 -4.92 10.03 -4.90
CA PHE A 455 -3.75 9.37 -4.33
C PHE A 455 -2.63 10.34 -3.97
N ALA A 456 -2.40 11.38 -4.79
CA ALA A 456 -1.44 12.44 -4.48
C ALA A 456 -1.75 13.15 -3.16
N LEU A 457 -3.03 13.28 -2.79
CA LEU A 457 -3.42 13.82 -1.50
C LEU A 457 -2.90 12.95 -0.34
N LEU A 458 -3.05 11.63 -0.46
CA LEU A 458 -2.53 10.70 0.56
C LEU A 458 -1.00 10.63 0.54
N VAL A 459 -0.36 10.76 -0.64
CA VAL A 459 1.10 10.93 -0.77
C VAL A 459 1.54 12.11 0.07
N TYR A 460 0.92 13.26 -0.16
CA TYR A 460 1.31 14.48 0.54
C TYR A 460 1.08 14.40 2.05
N VAL A 461 -0.11 13.96 2.48
CA VAL A 461 -0.43 13.83 3.91
C VAL A 461 0.54 12.87 4.62
N SER A 462 0.86 11.71 4.02
CA SER A 462 1.81 10.77 4.60
C SER A 462 3.24 11.31 4.59
N ALA A 463 3.65 12.05 3.55
CA ALA A 463 4.94 12.73 3.50
C ALA A 463 5.05 13.85 4.54
N TRP A 464 3.99 14.65 4.71
CA TRP A 464 3.91 15.69 5.72
C TRP A 464 4.03 15.13 7.14
N LEU A 465 3.33 14.03 7.42
CA LEU A 465 3.46 13.30 8.70
C LEU A 465 4.89 12.80 8.93
N LYS A 466 5.50 12.20 7.91
CA LYS A 466 6.88 11.73 7.97
C LYS A 466 7.87 12.87 8.23
N HIS A 467 7.72 13.99 7.55
CA HIS A 467 8.62 15.14 7.68
C HIS A 467 8.54 15.82 9.05
N HIS A 468 7.33 16.16 9.48
CA HIS A 468 7.11 16.93 10.70
C HIS A 468 7.11 16.11 11.98
N TYR A 469 6.63 14.86 11.91
CA TYR A 469 6.41 13.96 13.04
C TYR A 469 6.87 12.54 12.72
N PRO A 470 8.15 12.32 12.40
CA PRO A 470 8.65 10.99 12.02
C PRO A 470 8.42 9.92 13.09
N GLU A 471 8.43 10.27 14.39
CA GLU A 471 8.10 9.37 15.49
C GLU A 471 6.63 8.95 15.48
N VAL A 472 5.72 9.88 15.17
CA VAL A 472 4.28 9.61 15.03
C VAL A 472 4.03 8.74 13.80
N PHE A 473 4.63 9.11 12.67
CA PHE A 473 4.48 8.38 11.42
C PHE A 473 5.00 6.95 11.54
N CYS A 474 6.18 6.76 12.14
CA CYS A 474 6.75 5.43 12.37
C CYS A 474 5.87 4.58 13.30
N ALA A 475 5.37 5.14 14.42
CA ALA A 475 4.45 4.44 15.30
C ALA A 475 3.18 4.02 14.58
N ALA A 476 2.57 4.94 13.83
CA ALA A 476 1.32 4.72 13.11
C ALA A 476 1.45 3.65 12.01
N ILE A 477 2.51 3.72 11.19
CA ILE A 477 2.71 2.75 10.11
C ILE A 477 3.07 1.35 10.65
N LEU A 478 3.82 1.25 11.74
CA LEU A 478 4.08 -0.01 12.43
C LEU A 478 2.80 -0.60 13.03
N ASN A 479 1.90 0.23 13.56
CA ASN A 479 0.61 -0.20 14.11
C ASN A 479 -0.44 -0.53 13.04
N ALA A 480 -0.26 -0.06 11.81
CA ALA A 480 -1.14 -0.35 10.67
C ALA A 480 -0.69 -1.57 9.83
N GLN A 481 0.35 -2.28 10.27
CA GLN A 481 0.80 -3.51 9.60
C GLN A 481 -0.26 -4.62 9.66
N PRO A 482 -0.40 -5.48 8.61
CA PRO A 482 0.50 -5.62 7.44
C PRO A 482 0.16 -4.64 6.31
N MET A 483 1.15 -3.86 5.87
CA MET A 483 1.06 -3.00 4.69
C MET A 483 2.46 -2.69 4.13
N GLY A 484 2.53 -2.31 2.83
CA GLY A 484 3.78 -1.94 2.17
C GLY A 484 4.71 -3.13 1.88
N PHE A 485 5.91 -2.83 1.38
CA PHE A 485 6.94 -3.81 1.01
C PHE A 485 8.21 -3.68 1.86
N TYR A 486 8.11 -3.07 3.03
CA TYR A 486 9.21 -2.82 3.97
C TYR A 486 9.06 -3.65 5.24
N ALA A 487 10.19 -4.01 5.82
CA ALA A 487 10.22 -4.65 7.13
C ALA A 487 10.17 -3.59 8.27
N PRO A 488 9.68 -3.95 9.47
CA PRO A 488 9.73 -3.05 10.62
C PRO A 488 11.12 -2.47 10.90
N ALA A 489 12.20 -3.23 10.70
CA ALA A 489 13.57 -2.76 10.85
C ALA A 489 13.90 -1.56 9.96
N GLN A 490 13.38 -1.55 8.71
CA GLN A 490 13.61 -0.45 7.78
C GLN A 490 12.89 0.83 8.22
N LEU A 491 11.64 0.71 8.70
CA LEU A 491 10.86 1.85 9.21
C LEU A 491 11.49 2.45 10.47
N VAL A 492 11.93 1.59 11.39
CA VAL A 492 12.60 2.02 12.63
C VAL A 492 13.92 2.72 12.32
N ARG A 493 14.70 2.17 11.37
CA ARG A 493 15.96 2.78 10.94
C ARG A 493 15.73 4.12 10.25
N ASP A 494 14.73 4.20 9.38
CA ASP A 494 14.33 5.46 8.74
C ASP A 494 13.98 6.52 9.77
N ALA A 495 13.17 6.19 10.78
CA ALA A 495 12.84 7.10 11.88
C ALA A 495 14.09 7.52 12.66
N GLN A 496 15.03 6.61 12.93
CA GLN A 496 16.31 6.94 13.58
C GLN A 496 17.16 7.88 12.73
N ASN A 497 17.19 7.72 11.42
CA ASN A 497 17.88 8.64 10.51
C ASN A 497 17.27 10.05 10.53
N HIS A 498 15.97 10.17 10.86
CA HIS A 498 15.26 11.44 11.09
C HIS A 498 15.37 11.94 12.56
N GLY A 499 16.30 11.38 13.34
CA GLY A 499 16.58 11.81 14.71
C GLY A 499 15.58 11.31 15.76
N VAL A 500 14.74 10.31 15.44
CA VAL A 500 13.82 9.72 16.41
C VAL A 500 14.55 8.78 17.37
N LYS A 501 14.38 9.01 18.66
CA LYS A 501 14.82 8.07 19.68
C LYS A 501 13.84 6.91 19.78
N VAL A 502 14.30 5.69 19.51
CA VAL A 502 13.48 4.48 19.58
C VAL A 502 13.86 3.66 20.81
N ARG A 503 12.85 3.21 21.56
CA ARG A 503 13.00 2.40 22.78
C ARG A 503 12.45 1.00 22.54
N ALA A 504 13.17 0.01 23.06
CA ALA A 504 12.79 -1.41 22.96
C ALA A 504 11.48 -1.71 23.70
N PRO A 505 10.80 -2.84 23.40
CA PRO A 505 9.70 -3.32 24.24
C PRO A 505 10.14 -3.48 25.70
N ASP A 506 9.27 -3.10 26.64
CA ASP A 506 9.56 -3.13 28.07
C ASP A 506 8.29 -3.47 28.86
N VAL A 507 8.39 -4.37 29.82
CA VAL A 507 7.24 -4.85 30.61
C VAL A 507 6.58 -3.72 31.41
N ASN A 508 7.33 -2.70 31.84
CA ASN A 508 6.81 -1.59 32.61
C ASN A 508 6.36 -0.39 31.76
N ALA A 509 6.67 -0.36 30.46
CA ALA A 509 6.39 0.81 29.63
C ALA A 509 5.55 0.51 28.38
N SER A 510 5.74 -0.66 27.74
CA SER A 510 5.09 -0.96 26.47
C SER A 510 3.62 -1.33 26.61
N HIS A 511 2.86 -1.05 25.57
CA HIS A 511 1.51 -1.54 25.30
C HIS A 511 1.54 -2.55 24.15
N TRP A 512 0.39 -3.07 23.74
CA TRP A 512 0.32 -3.89 22.54
C TRP A 512 0.83 -3.13 21.32
N ASP A 513 0.25 -1.96 21.07
CA ASP A 513 0.67 -1.06 19.99
C ASP A 513 1.94 -0.28 20.36
N HIS A 514 2.66 0.16 19.33
CA HIS A 514 3.75 1.13 19.46
C HIS A 514 3.19 2.46 19.94
N THR A 515 3.86 3.10 20.89
CA THR A 515 3.40 4.32 21.53
C THR A 515 4.48 5.39 21.55
N LEU A 516 4.11 6.60 21.94
CA LEU A 516 5.04 7.72 22.11
C LEU A 516 5.24 8.02 23.59
N GLU A 517 6.47 8.32 23.96
CA GLU A 517 6.87 8.73 25.29
C GLU A 517 7.53 10.11 25.26
N LYS A 518 7.31 10.91 26.30
CA LYS A 518 8.03 12.20 26.43
C LYS A 518 9.53 11.97 26.44
N ALA A 519 10.26 12.78 25.68
CA ALA A 519 11.71 12.79 25.66
C ALA A 519 12.24 14.22 25.83
N GLU A 520 13.49 14.35 26.20
CA GLU A 520 14.17 15.64 26.28
C GLU A 520 14.25 16.26 24.87
N GLY A 521 14.06 17.56 24.74
CA GLY A 521 14.16 18.29 23.47
C GLY A 521 12.84 18.51 22.75
N GLY A 522 11.67 18.20 23.37
CA GLY A 522 10.33 18.56 22.86
C GLY A 522 9.72 17.56 21.85
N ARG A 523 10.52 16.72 21.21
CA ARG A 523 10.04 15.62 20.34
C ARG A 523 9.87 14.35 21.17
N CYS A 524 8.78 13.59 20.94
CA CYS A 524 8.57 12.33 21.63
C CYS A 524 9.53 11.22 21.15
N ALA A 525 9.84 10.27 22.03
CA ALA A 525 10.50 9.02 21.65
C ALA A 525 9.45 7.97 21.24
N LEU A 526 9.80 7.12 20.30
CA LEU A 526 9.00 5.95 19.92
C LEU A 526 9.29 4.78 20.88
N ARG A 527 8.27 4.25 21.56
CA ARG A 527 8.32 2.99 22.31
C ARG A 527 7.76 1.85 21.48
N LEU A 528 8.56 0.81 21.25
CA LEU A 528 8.07 -0.38 20.56
C LEU A 528 7.07 -1.14 21.44
N GLY A 529 5.96 -1.57 20.84
CA GLY A 529 4.92 -2.33 21.50
C GLY A 529 5.18 -3.84 21.50
N PHE A 530 4.41 -4.56 22.30
CA PHE A 530 4.52 -6.02 22.39
C PHE A 530 4.13 -6.76 21.10
N ARG A 531 3.34 -6.14 20.22
CA ARG A 531 3.02 -6.69 18.88
C ARG A 531 4.27 -6.92 18.02
N GLN A 532 5.40 -6.28 18.36
CA GLN A 532 6.67 -6.50 17.70
C GLN A 532 7.30 -7.84 18.06
N ILE A 533 6.94 -8.42 19.19
CA ILE A 533 7.47 -9.69 19.69
C ILE A 533 6.79 -10.84 18.93
N LYS A 534 7.58 -11.61 18.18
CA LYS A 534 7.09 -12.72 17.39
C LYS A 534 6.43 -13.79 18.28
N GLY A 535 5.16 -14.07 18.02
CA GLY A 535 4.39 -15.09 18.74
C GLY A 535 3.74 -14.62 20.04
N PHE A 536 4.02 -13.42 20.51
CA PHE A 536 3.33 -12.84 21.66
C PHE A 536 1.89 -12.45 21.28
N ARG A 537 0.92 -12.69 22.16
CA ARG A 537 -0.51 -12.48 21.87
C ARG A 537 -0.98 -11.17 22.44
N GLU A 538 -1.98 -10.58 21.79
CA GLU A 538 -2.62 -9.34 22.24
C GLU A 538 -3.31 -9.50 23.60
N GLU A 539 -3.92 -10.66 23.84
CA GLU A 539 -4.57 -10.97 25.11
C GLU A 539 -3.57 -11.00 26.28
N ASP A 540 -2.38 -11.59 26.05
CA ASP A 540 -1.30 -11.61 27.05
C ASP A 540 -0.76 -10.20 27.33
N ALA A 541 -0.66 -9.36 26.27
CA ALA A 541 -0.27 -7.97 26.43
C ALA A 541 -1.33 -7.17 27.20
N ALA A 542 -2.62 -7.38 26.93
CA ALA A 542 -3.71 -6.73 27.65
C ALA A 542 -3.71 -7.10 29.13
N ALA A 543 -3.54 -8.39 29.47
CA ALA A 543 -3.44 -8.87 30.83
C ALA A 543 -2.24 -8.23 31.57
N LEU A 544 -1.07 -8.19 30.89
CA LEU A 544 0.15 -7.56 31.42
C LEU A 544 -0.06 -6.07 31.68
N VAL A 545 -0.67 -5.34 30.76
CA VAL A 545 -0.89 -3.89 30.92
C VAL A 545 -1.93 -3.61 32.00
N ALA A 546 -3.00 -4.42 32.10
CA ALA A 546 -4.05 -4.26 33.11
C ALA A 546 -3.52 -4.48 34.54
N ALA A 547 -2.64 -5.47 34.71
CA ALA A 547 -2.08 -5.83 36.03
C ALA A 547 -0.86 -5.00 36.45
N ARG A 548 -0.35 -4.14 35.59
CA ARG A 548 0.91 -3.40 35.79
C ARG A 548 0.91 -2.47 37.00
N GLY A 549 -0.23 -1.81 37.28
CA GLY A 549 -0.32 -0.83 38.37
C GLY A 549 0.78 0.23 38.33
N ALA A 550 1.58 0.34 39.40
CA ALA A 550 2.72 1.23 39.50
C ALA A 550 4.00 0.71 38.84
N GLY A 551 3.97 -0.52 38.33
CA GLY A 551 5.09 -1.21 37.69
C GLY A 551 5.39 -2.55 38.38
N TYR A 552 6.07 -3.41 37.63
CA TYR A 552 6.55 -4.69 38.17
C TYR A 552 7.97 -4.46 38.77
N ASP A 553 8.24 -5.14 39.85
CA ASP A 553 9.55 -5.11 40.56
C ASP A 553 10.37 -6.39 40.30
N GLY A 554 9.72 -7.45 39.76
CA GLY A 554 10.39 -8.70 39.46
C GLY A 554 9.56 -9.62 38.55
N VAL A 555 10.21 -10.68 38.04
CA VAL A 555 9.58 -11.67 37.15
C VAL A 555 8.49 -12.44 37.87
N ARG A 556 8.66 -12.78 39.16
CA ARG A 556 7.64 -13.48 39.98
C ARG A 556 6.39 -12.61 40.18
N HIS A 557 6.59 -11.32 40.48
CA HIS A 557 5.51 -10.38 40.63
C HIS A 557 4.69 -10.27 39.34
N LEU A 558 5.37 -10.10 38.20
CA LEU A 558 4.71 -10.04 36.88
C LEU A 558 3.93 -11.32 36.58
N ALA A 559 4.56 -12.50 36.80
CA ALA A 559 3.94 -13.78 36.53
C ALA A 559 2.66 -14.00 37.35
N ALA A 560 2.69 -13.65 38.63
CA ALA A 560 1.55 -13.77 39.55
C ALA A 560 0.44 -12.76 39.24
N ALA A 561 0.79 -11.49 39.02
CA ALA A 561 -0.16 -10.41 38.84
C ALA A 561 -0.87 -10.49 37.48
N ALA A 562 -0.13 -10.78 36.39
CA ALA A 562 -0.69 -10.83 35.05
C ALA A 562 -1.15 -12.25 34.62
N ALA A 563 -0.93 -13.25 35.45
CA ALA A 563 -1.28 -14.68 35.20
C ALA A 563 -0.84 -15.17 33.82
N LEU A 564 0.38 -14.77 33.38
CA LEU A 564 0.92 -15.15 32.08
C LEU A 564 1.44 -16.59 32.10
N SER A 565 1.34 -17.27 30.95
CA SER A 565 1.94 -18.59 30.75
C SER A 565 3.48 -18.49 30.73
N SER A 566 4.14 -19.61 31.08
CA SER A 566 5.59 -19.73 30.96
C SER A 566 6.12 -19.44 29.54
N GLU A 567 5.32 -19.82 28.50
CA GLU A 567 5.63 -19.49 27.11
C GLU A 567 5.64 -17.97 26.86
N ALA A 568 4.60 -17.26 27.33
CA ALA A 568 4.51 -15.80 27.20
C ALA A 568 5.68 -15.08 27.93
N LEU A 569 6.01 -15.53 29.15
CA LEU A 569 7.15 -15.02 29.91
C LEU A 569 8.49 -15.28 29.19
N THR A 570 8.63 -16.44 28.59
CA THR A 570 9.84 -16.80 27.80
C THR A 570 9.97 -15.87 26.58
N LEU A 571 8.87 -15.59 25.86
CA LEU A 571 8.88 -14.66 24.73
C LEU A 571 9.27 -13.24 25.14
N LEU A 572 8.79 -12.76 26.30
CA LEU A 572 9.21 -11.45 26.85
C LEU A 572 10.71 -11.44 27.21
N ALA A 573 11.21 -12.51 27.82
CA ALA A 573 12.63 -12.64 28.14
C ALA A 573 13.49 -12.70 26.88
N ASP A 574 13.11 -13.51 25.89
CA ASP A 574 13.77 -13.60 24.59
C ASP A 574 13.77 -12.28 23.82
N ALA A 575 12.78 -11.44 24.04
CA ALA A 575 12.70 -10.09 23.48
C ALA A 575 13.49 -9.03 24.26
N ASP A 576 14.18 -9.42 25.33
CA ASP A 576 14.93 -8.51 26.22
C ASP A 576 14.03 -7.44 26.90
N ALA A 577 12.76 -7.77 27.17
CA ALA A 577 11.73 -6.85 27.65
C ALA A 577 11.77 -6.60 29.18
N PHE A 578 12.69 -7.22 29.92
CA PHE A 578 12.83 -7.09 31.37
C PHE A 578 13.91 -6.09 31.81
N ARG A 579 14.36 -5.23 30.88
CA ARG A 579 15.44 -4.26 31.17
C ARG A 579 15.10 -3.28 32.29
N ALA A 580 13.85 -2.87 32.41
CA ALA A 580 13.39 -2.02 33.50
C ALA A 580 13.51 -2.70 34.90
N LEU A 581 13.58 -4.03 34.95
CA LEU A 581 13.81 -4.81 36.16
C LEU A 581 15.29 -5.06 36.44
N GLY A 582 16.19 -4.44 35.67
CA GLY A 582 17.63 -4.65 35.80
C GLY A 582 18.14 -5.98 35.23
N LEU A 583 17.29 -6.77 34.61
CA LEU A 583 17.63 -8.09 34.07
C LEU A 583 18.01 -8.02 32.59
N ASP A 584 19.12 -8.66 32.24
CA ASP A 584 19.42 -8.95 30.84
C ASP A 584 18.62 -10.16 30.36
N ARG A 585 18.65 -10.43 29.03
CA ARG A 585 17.92 -11.55 28.41
C ARG A 585 18.20 -12.89 29.07
N ARG A 586 19.47 -13.18 29.39
CA ARG A 586 19.90 -14.46 29.96
C ARG A 586 19.43 -14.61 31.39
N GLN A 587 19.58 -13.53 32.19
CA GLN A 587 19.08 -13.46 33.56
C GLN A 587 17.56 -13.58 33.62
N ALA A 588 16.84 -12.89 32.71
CA ALA A 588 15.39 -12.97 32.61
C ALA A 588 14.91 -14.38 32.25
N LEU A 589 15.56 -15.04 31.26
CA LEU A 589 15.25 -16.44 30.91
C LEU A 589 15.52 -17.40 32.08
N TRP A 590 16.60 -17.16 32.81
CA TRP A 590 16.91 -17.96 34.00
C TRP A 590 15.84 -17.79 35.07
N ALA A 591 15.44 -16.55 35.38
CA ALA A 591 14.39 -16.25 36.34
C ALA A 591 13.03 -16.86 35.93
N VAL A 592 12.66 -16.79 34.65
CA VAL A 592 11.44 -17.42 34.10
C VAL A 592 11.48 -18.94 34.28
N LYS A 593 12.60 -19.58 33.93
CA LYS A 593 12.78 -21.04 34.11
C LYS A 593 12.76 -21.46 35.58
N GLY A 594 13.21 -20.60 36.47
CA GLY A 594 13.13 -20.82 37.91
C GLY A 594 11.68 -20.83 38.44
N LEU A 595 10.70 -20.26 37.71
CA LEU A 595 9.27 -20.36 38.02
C LEU A 595 8.70 -21.75 37.68
N ASP A 596 9.27 -22.44 36.70
CA ASP A 596 8.76 -23.74 36.21
C ASP A 596 9.15 -24.94 37.10
N GLY A 597 9.77 -24.75 38.22
CA GLY A 597 10.30 -25.78 39.11
C GLY A 597 9.31 -26.87 39.58
N GLY A 598 8.38 -27.29 38.74
CA GLY A 598 7.54 -28.42 39.10
C GLY A 598 6.32 -28.81 38.25
N ALA A 599 6.01 -28.19 37.11
CA ALA A 599 4.89 -28.72 36.31
C ALA A 599 4.93 -28.37 34.83
N GLN A 600 5.04 -29.40 34.01
CA GLN A 600 4.69 -29.38 32.59
C GLN A 600 3.18 -29.24 32.43
N SER A 601 2.66 -28.03 32.18
CA SER A 601 1.33 -27.84 31.59
C SER A 601 1.21 -26.48 30.91
N ALA A 602 1.01 -26.51 29.61
CA ALA A 602 1.06 -25.39 28.66
C ALA A 602 -0.15 -24.43 28.74
N ARG A 603 -1.00 -24.45 29.74
CA ARG A 603 -2.24 -23.61 29.80
C ARG A 603 -2.76 -23.26 31.19
N THR A 604 -2.03 -23.52 32.26
CA THR A 604 -2.46 -23.11 33.62
C THR A 604 -1.47 -22.12 34.20
N PRO A 605 -1.95 -21.05 34.89
CA PRO A 605 -1.07 -20.18 35.68
C PRO A 605 -0.25 -21.09 36.60
N THR A 606 1.06 -20.81 36.72
CA THR A 606 1.97 -21.56 37.59
C THR A 606 1.35 -21.65 38.97
N PRO A 607 0.84 -22.82 39.42
CA PRO A 607 0.38 -22.91 40.78
C PRO A 607 1.61 -22.81 41.68
N GLU A 608 1.60 -21.84 42.60
CA GLU A 608 2.45 -21.97 43.76
C GLU A 608 2.28 -23.40 44.27
N LEU A 609 3.39 -24.10 44.45
CA LEU A 609 3.37 -25.42 45.02
C LEU A 609 2.55 -25.33 46.32
N PRO A 610 1.46 -26.12 46.49
CA PRO A 610 0.51 -25.92 47.59
C PRO A 610 1.15 -25.90 49.00
N LEU A 611 2.30 -26.59 49.13
CA LEU A 611 3.12 -26.60 50.35
C LEU A 611 3.81 -25.26 50.65
N PHE A 612 4.10 -24.43 49.65
CA PHE A 612 4.78 -23.15 49.86
C PHE A 612 3.80 -21.98 49.92
N ARG A 613 2.51 -22.18 49.63
CA ARG A 613 1.48 -21.13 49.67
C ARG A 613 1.30 -20.51 51.07
N PHE A 614 1.67 -21.23 52.08
CA PHE A 614 1.62 -20.81 53.49
C PHE A 614 3.01 -20.65 54.12
N ALA A 615 4.10 -20.78 53.35
CA ALA A 615 5.43 -20.55 53.85
C ALA A 615 5.67 -19.05 53.96
N ASP A 616 6.16 -18.63 55.12
CA ASP A 616 6.60 -17.24 55.36
C ASP A 616 7.73 -16.90 54.37
N PRO A 617 7.56 -15.89 53.48
CA PRO A 617 8.58 -15.52 52.51
C PRO A 617 9.95 -15.25 53.14
N GLU A 618 10.00 -14.77 54.41
CA GLU A 618 11.23 -14.48 55.12
C GLU A 618 11.98 -15.75 55.58
N ARG A 619 11.32 -16.92 55.59
CA ARG A 619 11.92 -18.21 55.95
C ARG A 619 12.42 -19.03 54.79
N LEU A 620 12.08 -18.65 53.56
CA LEU A 620 12.60 -19.27 52.35
C LEU A 620 14.06 -18.75 52.18
N ARG A 621 15.05 -19.64 52.18
CA ARG A 621 16.43 -19.26 51.85
C ARG A 621 16.42 -18.53 50.52
N PRO A 622 16.99 -17.31 50.43
CA PRO A 622 17.16 -16.66 49.14
C PRO A 622 17.96 -17.60 48.25
N GLU A 623 17.51 -17.79 47.01
CA GLU A 623 18.26 -18.52 45.99
C GLU A 623 19.63 -17.83 45.84
N GLU A 624 20.72 -18.62 45.80
CA GLU A 624 22.04 -18.07 45.55
C GLU A 624 22.03 -17.32 44.21
N GLU A 625 22.50 -16.08 44.21
CA GLU A 625 22.68 -15.31 42.99
C GLU A 625 23.67 -16.01 42.07
N VAL A 626 23.16 -16.61 41.01
CA VAL A 626 23.98 -17.25 39.98
C VAL A 626 24.50 -16.18 39.02
N ALA A 627 25.79 -15.90 39.05
CA ALA A 627 26.45 -15.03 38.10
C ALA A 627 26.52 -15.70 36.73
N LEU A 628 25.57 -15.35 35.84
CA LEU A 628 25.57 -15.83 34.46
C LEU A 628 26.60 -15.07 33.60
N PRO A 629 27.32 -15.73 32.70
CA PRO A 629 28.18 -15.04 31.74
C PRO A 629 27.42 -14.02 30.92
N ALA A 630 27.94 -12.77 30.81
CA ALA A 630 27.30 -11.73 29.97
C ALA A 630 27.20 -12.15 28.51
N MET A 631 26.07 -11.86 27.89
CA MET A 631 25.87 -12.08 26.46
C MET A 631 26.73 -11.12 25.64
N ARG A 632 27.38 -11.64 24.60
CA ARG A 632 28.11 -10.82 23.64
C ARG A 632 27.14 -10.04 22.75
N LEU A 633 27.56 -8.86 22.26
CA LEU A 633 26.73 -8.02 21.40
C LEU A 633 26.18 -8.78 20.19
N GLY A 634 26.98 -9.65 19.57
CA GLY A 634 26.54 -10.48 18.45
C GLY A 634 25.41 -11.44 18.80
N GLU A 635 25.45 -12.06 20.01
CA GLU A 635 24.37 -12.93 20.50
C GLU A 635 23.09 -12.13 20.72
N HIS A 636 23.19 -10.94 21.30
CA HIS A 636 22.04 -10.03 21.44
C HIS A 636 21.40 -9.67 20.11
N ILE A 637 22.20 -9.33 19.08
CA ILE A 637 21.70 -8.97 17.75
C ILE A 637 20.98 -10.16 17.10
N VAL A 638 21.56 -11.36 17.16
CA VAL A 638 20.93 -12.59 16.61
C VAL A 638 19.59 -12.86 17.28
N CYS A 639 19.52 -12.76 18.61
CA CYS A 639 18.28 -12.95 19.36
C CYS A 639 17.25 -11.84 19.04
N ASP A 640 17.69 -10.58 18.96
CA ASP A 640 16.81 -9.46 18.58
C ASP A 640 16.15 -9.69 17.21
N TYR A 641 16.92 -10.11 16.20
CA TYR A 641 16.37 -10.43 14.89
C TYR A 641 15.46 -11.67 14.88
N ALA A 642 15.73 -12.65 15.71
CA ALA A 642 14.90 -13.85 15.84
C ALA A 642 13.54 -13.53 16.49
N THR A 643 13.49 -12.64 17.46
CA THR A 643 12.32 -12.33 18.28
C THR A 643 11.60 -11.04 17.85
N LEU A 644 12.34 -9.96 17.57
CA LEU A 644 11.80 -8.64 17.22
C LEU A 644 11.88 -8.33 15.72
N ARG A 645 12.62 -9.13 14.94
CA ARG A 645 12.92 -8.88 13.51
C ARG A 645 13.72 -7.59 13.26
N LEU A 646 14.28 -7.00 14.30
CA LEU A 646 15.14 -5.81 14.25
C LEU A 646 16.04 -5.78 15.51
N SER A 647 17.12 -5.02 15.48
CA SER A 647 17.92 -4.74 16.68
C SER A 647 18.14 -3.23 16.81
N LEU A 648 17.93 -2.71 18.02
CA LEU A 648 18.24 -1.32 18.38
C LEU A 648 19.66 -1.16 18.91
N LYS A 649 20.40 -2.27 19.08
CA LYS A 649 21.73 -2.28 19.66
C LYS A 649 22.81 -1.98 18.61
N ALA A 650 22.81 -2.74 17.51
CA ALA A 650 23.70 -2.51 16.38
C ALA A 650 23.20 -3.29 15.13
N HIS A 651 23.67 -2.86 13.96
CA HIS A 651 23.47 -3.59 12.72
C HIS A 651 24.44 -4.79 12.64
N PRO A 652 24.02 -5.98 12.11
CA PRO A 652 24.88 -7.17 12.06
C PRO A 652 26.22 -6.94 11.36
N LEU A 653 26.26 -6.14 10.29
CA LEU A 653 27.50 -5.88 9.56
C LEU A 653 28.48 -5.00 10.31
N SER A 654 28.06 -4.20 11.28
CA SER A 654 28.99 -3.44 12.12
C SER A 654 30.00 -4.32 12.84
N LEU A 655 29.59 -5.55 13.21
CA LEU A 655 30.49 -6.53 13.83
C LEU A 655 31.53 -7.09 12.85
N LEU A 656 31.24 -7.01 11.56
CA LEU A 656 32.10 -7.51 10.48
C LEU A 656 32.92 -6.40 9.82
N ARG A 657 32.71 -5.14 10.19
CA ARG A 657 33.30 -3.99 9.48
C ARG A 657 34.82 -4.06 9.39
N GLY A 658 35.51 -4.47 10.43
CA GLY A 658 36.97 -4.66 10.39
C GLY A 658 37.43 -5.70 9.35
N LEU A 659 36.72 -6.81 9.27
CA LEU A 659 36.99 -7.87 8.25
C LEU A 659 36.67 -7.39 6.84
N LEU A 660 35.57 -6.64 6.68
CA LEU A 660 35.15 -6.07 5.39
C LEU A 660 36.09 -5.00 4.91
N ALA A 661 36.57 -4.13 5.79
CA ALA A 661 37.57 -3.10 5.49
C ALA A 661 38.90 -3.73 5.03
N ALA A 662 39.36 -4.80 5.69
CA ALA A 662 40.54 -5.54 5.26
C ALA A 662 40.40 -6.14 3.84
N ARG A 663 39.16 -6.37 3.39
CA ARG A 663 38.83 -6.82 2.04
C ARG A 663 38.53 -5.67 1.06
N ARG A 664 38.77 -4.43 1.47
CA ARG A 664 38.50 -3.22 0.69
C ARG A 664 37.02 -3.08 0.30
N VAL A 665 36.11 -3.47 1.18
CA VAL A 665 34.67 -3.29 1.00
C VAL A 665 34.29 -1.88 1.44
N VAL A 666 33.69 -1.11 0.51
CA VAL A 666 33.27 0.26 0.75
C VAL A 666 31.95 0.28 1.55
N PRO A 667 31.85 1.08 2.63
CA PRO A 667 30.57 1.32 3.31
C PRO A 667 29.55 1.96 2.35
N HIS A 668 28.28 1.57 2.46
CA HIS A 668 27.25 2.08 1.53
C HIS A 668 27.07 3.60 1.62
N GLY A 669 27.24 4.20 2.80
CA GLY A 669 27.18 5.66 3.00
C GLY A 669 28.28 6.44 2.28
N GLU A 670 29.38 5.78 1.85
CA GLU A 670 30.48 6.39 1.13
C GLU A 670 30.36 6.26 -0.39
N LEU A 671 29.39 5.47 -0.91
CA LEU A 671 29.24 5.21 -2.34
C LEU A 671 29.04 6.49 -3.16
N GLY A 672 28.37 7.50 -2.60
CA GLY A 672 28.19 8.79 -3.28
C GLY A 672 29.46 9.60 -3.48
N ARG A 673 30.59 9.22 -2.82
CA ARG A 673 31.91 9.84 -2.99
C ARG A 673 32.81 9.11 -3.99
N VAL A 674 32.36 7.94 -4.46
CA VAL A 674 33.11 7.15 -5.43
C VAL A 674 32.89 7.72 -6.82
N ALA A 675 33.97 7.84 -7.60
CA ALA A 675 33.89 8.33 -8.98
C ALA A 675 33.04 7.38 -9.84
N ASP A 676 32.28 7.96 -10.76
CA ASP A 676 31.51 7.19 -11.72
C ASP A 676 32.42 6.27 -12.58
N GLY A 677 31.99 5.05 -12.82
CA GLY A 677 32.77 4.04 -13.53
C GLY A 677 33.84 3.32 -12.70
N ALA A 678 34.07 3.71 -11.44
CA ALA A 678 35.04 3.03 -10.58
C ALA A 678 34.52 1.66 -10.11
N GLN A 679 35.42 0.68 -10.06
CA GLN A 679 35.13 -0.63 -9.50
C GLN A 679 35.21 -0.62 -7.97
N VAL A 680 34.15 -1.03 -7.32
CA VAL A 680 34.04 -1.10 -5.85
C VAL A 680 33.53 -2.47 -5.41
N ARG A 681 33.87 -2.82 -4.18
CA ARG A 681 33.27 -3.98 -3.50
C ARG A 681 32.29 -3.47 -2.44
N VAL A 682 31.10 -4.03 -2.43
CA VAL A 682 30.06 -3.74 -1.43
C VAL A 682 29.59 -5.02 -0.76
N ALA A 683 29.23 -4.94 0.51
CA ALA A 683 28.67 -6.08 1.23
C ALA A 683 27.45 -5.64 2.02
N GLY A 684 26.37 -6.43 1.98
CA GLY A 684 25.14 -6.07 2.66
C GLY A 684 24.19 -7.23 2.87
N LEU A 685 23.25 -7.04 3.77
CA LEU A 685 22.08 -7.92 3.90
C LEU A 685 21.16 -7.67 2.71
N ALA A 686 20.76 -8.75 2.04
CA ALA A 686 19.86 -8.65 0.91
C ALA A 686 18.43 -8.42 1.38
N LEU A 687 17.96 -7.16 1.29
CA LEU A 687 16.59 -6.77 1.66
C LEU A 687 15.59 -7.21 0.59
N VAL A 688 15.91 -6.94 -0.67
CA VAL A 688 15.01 -7.18 -1.80
C VAL A 688 15.77 -7.75 -2.98
N ARG A 689 15.13 -8.66 -3.70
CA ARG A 689 15.52 -9.14 -5.01
C ARG A 689 14.33 -9.06 -5.94
N GLN A 690 14.45 -8.33 -7.03
CA GLN A 690 13.37 -8.15 -8.01
C GLN A 690 13.88 -8.47 -9.40
N ARG A 691 13.14 -9.28 -10.14
CA ARG A 691 13.35 -9.53 -11.57
C ARG A 691 12.08 -9.15 -12.33
N PRO A 692 11.93 -7.87 -12.69
CA PRO A 692 10.77 -7.41 -13.43
C PRO A 692 10.69 -8.09 -14.79
N GLY A 693 9.51 -8.53 -15.21
CA GLY A 693 9.30 -9.19 -16.51
C GLY A 693 9.65 -8.28 -17.69
N THR A 694 9.66 -6.98 -17.47
CA THR A 694 9.95 -5.93 -18.46
C THR A 694 11.44 -5.55 -18.55
N ALA A 695 12.28 -6.06 -17.63
CA ALA A 695 13.70 -5.72 -17.55
C ALA A 695 14.62 -6.68 -18.35
N HIS A 696 14.08 -7.40 -19.34
CA HIS A 696 14.84 -8.28 -20.22
C HIS A 696 15.84 -9.22 -19.49
N GLY A 697 15.41 -9.76 -18.33
CA GLY A 697 16.23 -10.67 -17.53
C GLY A 697 17.16 -10.03 -16.51
N VAL A 698 17.25 -8.70 -16.47
CA VAL A 698 18.00 -7.96 -15.45
C VAL A 698 17.33 -8.16 -14.06
N THR A 699 18.15 -8.35 -13.04
CA THR A 699 17.71 -8.52 -11.66
C THR A 699 18.25 -7.36 -10.82
N PHE A 700 17.41 -6.83 -9.94
CA PHE A 700 17.76 -5.76 -9.00
C PHE A 700 17.87 -6.35 -7.60
N ALA A 701 18.94 -6.02 -6.88
CA ALA A 701 19.10 -6.35 -5.47
C ALA A 701 19.31 -5.07 -4.65
N THR A 702 18.70 -5.03 -3.47
CA THR A 702 18.96 -3.99 -2.49
C THR A 702 19.71 -4.61 -1.33
N LEU A 703 20.90 -4.10 -1.08
CA LEU A 703 21.78 -4.52 0.01
C LEU A 703 21.83 -3.44 1.08
N GLU A 704 21.80 -3.83 2.34
CA GLU A 704 21.86 -2.92 3.50
C GLU A 704 23.09 -3.23 4.34
N ASP A 705 23.84 -2.20 4.72
CA ASP A 705 24.84 -2.25 5.76
C ASP A 705 24.51 -1.27 6.91
N GLU A 706 25.39 -1.11 7.89
CA GLU A 706 25.18 -0.21 9.01
C GLU A 706 25.19 1.27 8.63
N THR A 707 25.66 1.63 7.44
CA THR A 707 25.82 3.01 6.98
C THR A 707 24.73 3.42 5.95
N GLY A 708 24.10 2.45 5.28
CA GLY A 708 23.10 2.79 4.27
C GLY A 708 22.68 1.63 3.39
N ILE A 709 22.17 1.98 2.21
CA ILE A 709 21.62 1.04 1.22
C ILE A 709 22.41 1.16 -0.08
N ALA A 710 22.78 0.02 -0.67
CA ALA A 710 23.33 -0.07 -2.02
C ALA A 710 22.32 -0.78 -2.95
N ASN A 711 22.06 -0.18 -4.11
CA ASN A 711 21.24 -0.76 -5.16
C ASN A 711 22.15 -1.39 -6.20
N VAL A 712 22.04 -2.71 -6.37
CA VAL A 712 22.85 -3.50 -7.28
C VAL A 712 22.00 -3.93 -8.47
N ILE A 713 22.49 -3.65 -9.69
CA ILE A 713 21.92 -4.11 -10.96
C ILE A 713 22.70 -5.35 -11.39
N VAL A 714 22.02 -6.48 -11.49
CA VAL A 714 22.62 -7.76 -11.88
C VAL A 714 22.15 -8.10 -13.30
N TRP A 715 23.06 -8.05 -14.26
CA TRP A 715 22.79 -8.39 -15.65
C TRP A 715 22.42 -9.86 -15.81
N ALA A 716 21.70 -10.18 -16.87
CA ALA A 716 21.12 -11.51 -17.04
C ALA A 716 22.17 -12.63 -17.08
N ASP A 717 23.29 -12.42 -17.75
CA ASP A 717 24.43 -13.34 -17.83
C ASP A 717 25.12 -13.55 -16.48
N VAL A 718 25.34 -12.46 -15.73
CA VAL A 718 25.89 -12.51 -14.37
C VAL A 718 24.93 -13.23 -13.43
N PHE A 719 23.61 -12.95 -13.56
CA PHE A 719 22.59 -13.65 -12.77
C PHE A 719 22.60 -15.15 -13.03
N GLU A 720 22.66 -15.60 -14.28
CA GLU A 720 22.65 -17.03 -14.59
C GLU A 720 23.95 -17.71 -14.09
N HIS A 721 25.10 -17.03 -14.17
CA HIS A 721 26.38 -17.55 -13.67
C HIS A 721 26.37 -17.72 -12.13
N PHE A 722 25.84 -16.72 -11.39
CA PHE A 722 25.82 -16.71 -9.93
C PHE A 722 24.43 -17.02 -9.34
N ARG A 723 23.54 -17.65 -10.10
CA ARG A 723 22.13 -17.83 -9.75
C ARG A 723 21.94 -18.45 -8.36
N ARG A 724 22.63 -19.55 -8.06
CA ARG A 724 22.48 -20.26 -6.78
C ARG A 724 22.95 -19.43 -5.59
N PRO A 725 24.17 -18.91 -5.52
CA PRO A 725 24.62 -18.05 -4.44
C PRO A 725 23.79 -16.77 -4.34
N PHE A 726 23.41 -16.16 -5.46
CA PHE A 726 22.60 -14.94 -5.47
C PHE A 726 21.22 -15.16 -4.84
N LEU A 727 20.53 -16.25 -5.13
CA LEU A 727 19.20 -16.55 -4.59
C LEU A 727 19.24 -17.04 -3.14
N ALA A 728 20.26 -17.78 -2.74
CA ALA A 728 20.35 -18.43 -1.42
C ALA A 728 20.96 -17.53 -0.33
N SER A 729 21.85 -16.60 -0.69
CA SER A 729 22.60 -15.80 0.30
C SER A 729 21.75 -14.71 0.93
N ARG A 730 21.75 -14.65 2.25
CA ARG A 730 21.17 -13.51 3.00
C ARG A 730 22.14 -12.34 3.14
N LEU A 731 23.43 -12.64 3.28
CA LEU A 731 24.53 -11.68 3.25
C LEU A 731 25.30 -11.87 1.96
N MET A 732 25.49 -10.81 1.21
CA MET A 732 26.20 -10.80 -0.07
C MET A 732 27.42 -9.90 -0.03
N LEU A 733 28.48 -10.34 -0.71
CA LEU A 733 29.62 -9.53 -1.12
C LEU A 733 29.61 -9.48 -2.65
N VAL A 734 29.56 -8.28 -3.19
CA VAL A 734 29.45 -8.00 -4.64
C VAL A 734 30.65 -7.17 -5.08
#